data_5262feb8ee6bc3d078ebdf1d0cb44a45
#
_entry.id   5262feb8ee6bc3d078ebdf1d0cb44a45
#
_cell.length_a   1.000
_cell.length_b   1.000
_cell.length_c   1.000
_cell.angle_alpha   90.00
_cell.angle_beta   90.00
_cell.angle_gamma   90.00
#
_symmetry.space_group_name_H-M   'P 1'
#
loop_
_entity.id
_entity.type
_entity.pdbx_description
1 polymer ?
#
loop_
_entity_poly.entity_id
_entity_poly.type
_entity_poly.pdbx_seq_one_letter_code
_entity_poly.pdbx_strand_id
1 'polypeptide(L)'
;MDDLRVGIGFDSHRLAAGGPMRLGGLTIDCDAHLVGHSDADLLLHAITDALLGAANLGDIGQMFPNTDPANRGRDSADMLRLAWEKVRQAGFRLVNLDCVVQTEIPKLSPMRSDLVASIAEILQVDRAAIGLKGKTGEGSGPIGQKELAEATVVALLARTGNSALPNSQSDEASSSSESDPNPIALPVHSPSPRHSPPPREPDMTEALHDSSRLAPNLRVYNTLTKTKEPLMTQKPGAVGMYLCGPTVYAPAHIGHMVGPVIFDTIKRYLVYCGYSVTWVVNITDIDDKLIQRSNQLGISMPQLATQMTADYLSNLQALGVDQIDHLPRATDHIPEIIQFVQELIDRGYAYASEGDVFFDVARDSQYGQLSNRSADSQQGEGGEAASRKRSPGDFALWKKAKAGEPSWDSPWGAGRPGWHIECSAMSRRILGKTFDIHGGGLDLVFPHHENEAAQSRCCHGAPMVRYWMHNGLMRASEAAGKVGGRSDREAPPADASSKISRSKGAGGLSKLIEQQTGERLRFFLLRTHYRSTNVFGDEPLQEAGTALETFYRLFQRYERLLGQSPFDIDPNRRRASFVPPPIKHPVVDQVLAMRESFLTKMDDDFNTGGAVSDLFDLARSLNRFIESAKLEESQHRTPEALEVLRAGMAILRELSAILGLFQKPVQTQSSQGDDAQLVDGLMKILLQIRAQARQNKDFATADLVRNGLTGLKIAVQDLKEGSTWSRQ
;
A
#
# COMPACT_ATOMS: atom_id res chain seq x y z
N MET A 1 16.43 28.32 10.90
CA MET A 1 15.91 27.05 11.46
C MET A 1 17.05 26.06 11.41
N ASP A 2 17.38 25.43 12.53
CA ASP A 2 18.42 24.41 12.55
C ASP A 2 18.04 23.30 11.57
N ASP A 3 18.98 22.81 10.77
CA ASP A 3 18.78 21.64 9.89
C ASP A 3 18.67 20.40 10.79
N LEU A 4 17.44 20.04 11.13
CA LEU A 4 17.13 18.91 12.00
C LEU A 4 17.06 17.62 11.17
N ARG A 5 17.62 16.52 11.69
CA ARG A 5 17.62 15.20 11.08
C ARG A 5 17.06 14.17 12.05
N VAL A 6 16.17 13.33 11.57
CA VAL A 6 15.61 12.21 12.34
C VAL A 6 16.12 10.90 11.76
N GLY A 7 16.58 10.01 12.62
CA GLY A 7 16.91 8.64 12.26
C GLY A 7 16.19 7.65 13.17
N ILE A 8 15.87 6.48 12.63
CA ILE A 8 15.35 5.34 13.35
C ILE A 8 16.31 4.18 13.26
N GLY A 9 16.56 3.50 14.39
CA GLY A 9 17.32 2.27 14.44
C GLY A 9 16.49 1.18 15.11
N PHE A 10 16.65 -0.03 14.63
CA PHE A 10 16.00 -1.22 15.15
C PHE A 10 16.97 -2.38 15.15
N ASP A 11 17.01 -3.13 16.27
CA ASP A 11 17.76 -4.38 16.36
C ASP A 11 17.02 -5.40 17.20
N SER A 12 17.24 -6.69 16.92
CA SER A 12 16.64 -7.80 17.64
C SER A 12 17.60 -8.96 17.78
N HIS A 13 17.70 -9.52 18.99
CA HIS A 13 18.55 -10.66 19.31
C HIS A 13 17.78 -11.74 20.05
N ARG A 14 18.15 -13.01 19.76
CA ARG A 14 17.62 -14.14 20.53
C ARG A 14 18.17 -14.11 21.93
N LEU A 15 17.34 -14.54 22.88
CA LEU A 15 17.75 -14.86 24.23
C LEU A 15 18.13 -16.34 24.31
N ALA A 16 19.25 -16.63 24.94
CA ALA A 16 19.68 -17.97 25.27
C ALA A 16 19.92 -18.09 26.80
N ALA A 17 19.73 -19.29 27.33
CA ALA A 17 19.98 -19.55 28.77
C ALA A 17 21.43 -19.38 29.13
N GLY A 18 21.67 -18.90 30.36
CA GLY A 18 23.01 -18.61 30.89
C GLY A 18 23.39 -17.13 30.65
N GLY A 19 23.98 -16.52 31.71
CA GLY A 19 24.38 -15.10 31.68
C GLY A 19 25.88 -14.93 31.57
N PRO A 20 26.36 -13.70 31.72
CA PRO A 20 25.62 -12.44 31.87
C PRO A 20 25.16 -11.88 30.53
N MET A 21 24.20 -10.87 30.59
CA MET A 21 23.69 -10.14 29.42
C MET A 21 24.47 -8.84 29.21
N ARG A 22 24.80 -8.51 27.94
CA ARG A 22 25.26 -7.18 27.55
C ARG A 22 24.09 -6.34 27.08
N LEU A 23 23.88 -5.17 27.70
CA LEU A 23 22.82 -4.24 27.31
C LEU A 23 23.18 -2.79 27.67
N GLY A 24 23.13 -1.89 26.68
CA GLY A 24 23.44 -0.46 26.88
C GLY A 24 24.87 -0.20 27.37
N GLY A 25 25.80 -1.06 27.00
CA GLY A 25 27.21 -1.01 27.43
C GLY A 25 27.48 -1.62 28.81
N LEU A 26 26.43 -2.05 29.53
CA LEU A 26 26.56 -2.67 30.85
C LEU A 26 26.55 -4.20 30.78
N THR A 27 27.25 -4.83 31.72
CA THR A 27 27.12 -6.26 31.98
C THR A 27 26.08 -6.47 33.07
N ILE A 28 24.99 -7.12 32.74
CA ILE A 28 23.83 -7.34 33.61
C ILE A 28 23.86 -8.78 34.10
N ASP A 29 23.81 -8.97 35.39
CA ASP A 29 23.68 -10.29 36.02
C ASP A 29 22.23 -10.79 35.80
N CYS A 30 22.12 -11.83 34.97
CA CYS A 30 20.84 -12.37 34.52
C CYS A 30 21.06 -13.78 33.99
N ASP A 31 20.07 -14.68 34.17
CA ASP A 31 20.14 -16.08 33.73
C ASP A 31 19.97 -16.26 32.20
N ALA A 32 20.10 -15.19 31.44
CA ALA A 32 20.01 -15.21 29.97
C ALA A 32 21.00 -14.21 29.37
N HIS A 33 21.44 -14.51 28.14
CA HIS A 33 22.25 -13.61 27.33
C HIS A 33 21.68 -13.45 25.91
N LEU A 34 22.08 -12.37 25.25
CA LEU A 34 21.72 -12.09 23.85
C LEU A 34 22.72 -12.80 22.92
N VAL A 35 22.21 -13.41 21.85
CA VAL A 35 23.02 -14.16 20.87
C VAL A 35 23.27 -13.31 19.65
N GLY A 36 24.51 -12.95 19.35
CA GLY A 36 24.87 -12.12 18.18
C GLY A 36 26.32 -12.35 17.73
N HIS A 37 26.76 -11.56 16.75
CA HIS A 37 28.09 -11.68 16.12
C HIS A 37 29.18 -10.90 16.90
N SER A 38 28.79 -9.75 17.48
CA SER A 38 29.56 -8.91 18.40
C SER A 38 29.37 -9.41 19.85
N ASP A 39 29.40 -8.53 20.83
CA ASP A 39 28.94 -8.79 22.20
C ASP A 39 27.42 -8.81 22.34
N ALA A 40 26.69 -8.66 21.23
CA ALA A 40 25.22 -8.73 21.07
C ALA A 40 24.42 -7.66 21.84
N ASP A 41 24.99 -6.50 22.13
CA ASP A 41 24.26 -5.39 22.75
C ASP A 41 23.28 -4.75 21.77
N LEU A 42 22.07 -5.28 21.74
CA LEU A 42 21.01 -4.84 20.79
C LEU A 42 20.62 -3.36 20.94
N LEU A 43 20.75 -2.79 22.15
CA LEU A 43 20.39 -1.39 22.37
C LEU A 43 21.44 -0.45 21.75
N LEU A 44 22.72 -0.75 21.92
CA LEU A 44 23.80 0.02 21.31
C LEU A 44 23.82 -0.13 19.79
N HIS A 45 23.45 -1.29 19.25
CA HIS A 45 23.30 -1.48 17.79
C HIS A 45 22.18 -0.61 17.24
N ALA A 46 20.99 -0.61 17.87
CA ALA A 46 19.88 0.22 17.46
C ALA A 46 20.19 1.73 17.56
N ILE A 47 20.94 2.16 18.58
CA ILE A 47 21.42 3.54 18.70
C ILE A 47 22.38 3.88 17.55
N THR A 48 23.29 2.98 17.22
CA THR A 48 24.25 3.17 16.12
C THR A 48 23.54 3.36 14.80
N ASP A 49 22.54 2.54 14.48
CA ASP A 49 21.75 2.66 13.26
C ASP A 49 20.93 3.95 13.21
N ALA A 50 20.32 4.35 14.34
CA ALA A 50 19.56 5.60 14.40
C ALA A 50 20.46 6.82 14.11
N LEU A 51 21.67 6.86 14.65
CA LEU A 51 22.61 7.97 14.47
C LEU A 51 23.17 8.03 13.04
N LEU A 52 23.62 6.87 12.50
CA LEU A 52 24.14 6.78 11.14
C LEU A 52 23.04 7.13 10.11
N GLY A 53 21.83 6.60 10.29
CA GLY A 53 20.69 6.88 9.43
C GLY A 53 20.28 8.36 9.44
N ALA A 54 20.23 9.01 10.61
CA ALA A 54 19.95 10.44 10.74
C ALA A 54 20.97 11.32 9.99
N ALA A 55 22.25 10.93 10.03
CA ALA A 55 23.34 11.63 9.36
C ALA A 55 23.51 11.25 7.88
N ASN A 56 22.75 10.28 7.37
CA ASN A 56 22.86 9.70 6.02
C ASN A 56 24.24 9.07 5.74
N LEU A 57 24.77 8.35 6.74
CA LEU A 57 26.09 7.69 6.71
C LEU A 57 26.02 6.16 6.58
N GLY A 58 24.85 5.63 6.15
CA GLY A 58 24.62 4.19 6.01
C GLY A 58 24.08 3.54 7.29
N ASP A 59 24.47 2.30 7.55
CA ASP A 59 24.03 1.48 8.68
C ASP A 59 25.21 0.78 9.37
N ILE A 60 24.94 0.13 10.52
CA ILE A 60 25.94 -0.59 11.30
C ILE A 60 26.56 -1.74 10.50
N GLY A 61 25.80 -2.41 9.61
CA GLY A 61 26.28 -3.52 8.81
C GLY A 61 27.25 -3.10 7.70
N GLN A 62 27.11 -1.86 7.18
CA GLN A 62 28.05 -1.27 6.23
C GLN A 62 29.33 -0.81 6.92
N MET A 63 29.21 -0.27 8.13
CA MET A 63 30.37 0.21 8.89
C MET A 63 31.17 -0.91 9.55
N PHE A 64 30.48 -1.98 9.97
CA PHE A 64 31.08 -3.14 10.66
C PHE A 64 30.53 -4.45 10.05
N PRO A 65 31.00 -4.83 8.83
CA PRO A 65 30.50 -6.03 8.16
C PRO A 65 30.72 -7.30 8.98
N ASN A 66 29.72 -8.16 9.07
CA ASN A 66 29.83 -9.48 9.74
C ASN A 66 30.80 -10.43 9.04
N THR A 67 31.19 -10.12 7.80
CA THR A 67 32.19 -10.89 7.03
C THR A 67 33.62 -10.55 7.43
N ASP A 68 33.86 -9.46 8.16
CA ASP A 68 35.17 -9.09 8.66
C ASP A 68 35.45 -9.79 10.02
N PRO A 69 36.45 -10.66 10.09
CA PRO A 69 36.81 -11.35 11.34
C PRO A 69 37.13 -10.41 12.52
N ALA A 70 37.58 -9.18 12.26
CA ALA A 70 37.87 -8.17 13.28
C ALA A 70 36.62 -7.69 14.05
N ASN A 71 35.42 -7.91 13.51
CA ASN A 71 34.15 -7.53 14.14
C ASN A 71 33.54 -8.66 14.99
N ARG A 72 34.16 -9.86 15.00
CA ARG A 72 33.67 -10.97 15.81
C ARG A 72 33.98 -10.77 17.29
N GLY A 73 32.93 -10.73 18.13
CA GLY A 73 33.07 -10.47 19.57
C GLY A 73 33.49 -9.04 19.92
N ARG A 74 33.34 -8.10 18.97
CA ARG A 74 33.66 -6.69 19.17
C ARG A 74 32.73 -6.05 20.18
N ASP A 75 33.27 -5.18 21.03
CA ASP A 75 32.49 -4.38 21.98
C ASP A 75 31.59 -3.38 21.24
N SER A 76 30.30 -3.46 21.47
CA SER A 76 29.29 -2.57 20.82
C SER A 76 29.41 -1.12 21.31
N ALA A 77 29.98 -0.87 22.48
CA ALA A 77 30.27 0.50 22.94
C ALA A 77 31.35 1.16 22.09
N ASP A 78 32.38 0.40 21.67
CA ASP A 78 33.41 0.89 20.75
C ASP A 78 32.84 1.13 19.35
N MET A 79 31.94 0.27 18.87
CA MET A 79 31.26 0.44 17.60
C MET A 79 30.44 1.74 17.61
N LEU A 80 29.67 1.97 18.68
CA LEU A 80 28.88 3.19 18.85
C LEU A 80 29.76 4.45 18.93
N ARG A 81 30.88 4.43 19.67
CA ARG A 81 31.81 5.58 19.72
C ARG A 81 32.35 5.95 18.35
N LEU A 82 32.75 4.97 17.55
CA LEU A 82 33.27 5.19 16.19
C LEU A 82 32.19 5.74 15.25
N ALA A 83 30.97 5.21 15.34
CA ALA A 83 29.85 5.71 14.55
C ALA A 83 29.47 7.14 14.94
N TRP A 84 29.44 7.43 16.25
CA TRP A 84 29.15 8.77 16.76
C TRP A 84 30.22 9.79 16.35
N GLU A 85 31.47 9.41 16.38
CA GLU A 85 32.56 10.27 15.90
C GLU A 85 32.38 10.64 14.41
N LYS A 86 32.01 9.68 13.53
CA LYS A 86 31.68 9.97 12.14
C LYS A 86 30.51 10.94 12.00
N VAL A 87 29.46 10.78 12.81
CA VAL A 87 28.31 11.67 12.79
C VAL A 87 28.70 13.09 13.22
N ARG A 88 29.57 13.22 14.24
CA ARG A 88 30.12 14.51 14.67
C ARG A 88 30.97 15.17 13.57
N GLN A 89 31.84 14.40 12.93
CA GLN A 89 32.68 14.86 11.81
C GLN A 89 31.83 15.32 10.61
N ALA A 90 30.65 14.71 10.40
CA ALA A 90 29.68 15.15 9.40
C ALA A 90 28.94 16.46 9.80
N GLY A 91 29.30 17.08 10.94
CA GLY A 91 28.76 18.35 11.40
C GLY A 91 27.43 18.27 12.12
N PHE A 92 27.15 17.15 12.81
CA PHE A 92 25.91 16.97 13.58
C PHE A 92 26.19 16.87 15.08
N ARG A 93 25.23 17.33 15.85
CA ARG A 93 25.13 17.12 17.31
C ARG A 93 23.85 16.41 17.65
N LEU A 94 23.84 15.63 18.71
CA LEU A 94 22.65 15.00 19.24
C LEU A 94 21.78 16.04 19.96
N VAL A 95 20.46 16.01 19.66
CA VAL A 95 19.45 16.77 20.36
C VAL A 95 18.74 15.88 21.37
N ASN A 96 18.33 14.66 20.92
CA ASN A 96 17.59 13.73 21.74
C ASN A 96 17.69 12.30 21.17
N LEU A 97 17.72 11.31 22.06
CA LEU A 97 17.46 9.89 21.78
C LEU A 97 16.20 9.45 22.54
N ASP A 98 15.32 8.71 21.89
CA ASP A 98 14.21 8.02 22.54
C ASP A 98 14.29 6.52 22.24
N CYS A 99 14.59 5.73 23.28
CA CYS A 99 14.86 4.30 23.18
C CYS A 99 13.73 3.50 23.82
N VAL A 100 13.27 2.45 23.12
CA VAL A 100 12.32 1.46 23.67
C VAL A 100 13.02 0.09 23.58
N VAL A 101 13.18 -0.58 24.71
CA VAL A 101 13.67 -1.97 24.77
C VAL A 101 12.53 -2.87 25.19
N GLN A 102 12.25 -3.88 24.39
CA GLN A 102 11.23 -4.90 24.63
C GLN A 102 11.91 -6.20 25.04
N THR A 103 11.76 -6.60 26.29
CA THR A 103 12.31 -7.84 26.82
C THR A 103 11.53 -8.30 28.04
N GLU A 104 11.32 -9.61 28.20
CA GLU A 104 10.68 -10.16 29.40
C GLU A 104 11.68 -10.22 30.57
N ILE A 105 12.95 -10.45 30.28
CA ILE A 105 14.08 -10.50 31.22
C ILE A 105 15.31 -9.81 30.61
N PRO A 106 16.10 -9.08 31.43
CA PRO A 106 15.84 -8.66 32.79
C PRO A 106 14.76 -7.59 32.87
N LYS A 107 14.22 -7.31 34.07
CA LYS A 107 13.34 -6.15 34.27
C LYS A 107 14.17 -4.88 34.25
N LEU A 108 13.91 -4.00 33.26
CA LEU A 108 14.75 -2.81 33.01
C LEU A 108 14.54 -1.66 34.01
N SER A 109 13.39 -1.60 34.67
CA SER A 109 13.05 -0.48 35.57
C SER A 109 14.08 -0.22 36.67
N PRO A 110 14.65 -1.23 37.36
CA PRO A 110 15.66 -1.02 38.39
C PRO A 110 16.98 -0.45 37.86
N MET A 111 17.38 -0.82 36.64
CA MET A 111 18.67 -0.46 36.03
C MET A 111 18.59 0.67 35.01
N ARG A 112 17.39 1.27 34.83
CA ARG A 112 17.14 2.32 33.84
C ARG A 112 18.12 3.50 33.98
N SER A 113 18.36 3.96 35.20
CA SER A 113 19.25 5.09 35.47
C SER A 113 20.69 4.78 35.02
N ASP A 114 21.16 3.56 35.29
CA ASP A 114 22.53 3.14 35.00
C ASP A 114 22.73 2.93 33.49
N LEU A 115 21.72 2.37 32.79
CA LEU A 115 21.71 2.25 31.33
C LEU A 115 21.77 3.64 30.66
N VAL A 116 20.95 4.59 31.11
CA VAL A 116 20.98 5.97 30.60
C VAL A 116 22.33 6.64 30.87
N ALA A 117 22.92 6.41 32.06
CA ALA A 117 24.23 6.94 32.39
C ALA A 117 25.34 6.37 31.51
N SER A 118 25.35 5.05 31.27
CA SER A 118 26.30 4.39 30.38
C SER A 118 26.21 4.89 28.94
N ILE A 119 25.02 4.99 28.38
CA ILE A 119 24.81 5.50 26.99
C ILE A 119 25.27 6.97 26.91
N ALA A 120 24.96 7.79 27.90
CA ALA A 120 25.38 9.20 27.95
C ALA A 120 26.89 9.34 28.00
N GLU A 121 27.59 8.48 28.75
CA GLU A 121 29.05 8.42 28.82
C GLU A 121 29.66 7.97 27.50
N ILE A 122 29.13 6.93 26.85
CA ILE A 122 29.61 6.44 25.56
C ILE A 122 29.53 7.54 24.48
N LEU A 123 28.40 8.28 24.44
CA LEU A 123 28.14 9.34 23.46
C LEU A 123 28.71 10.70 23.87
N GLN A 124 29.17 10.86 25.12
CA GLN A 124 29.62 12.14 25.71
C GLN A 124 28.54 13.24 25.59
N VAL A 125 27.31 12.94 25.99
CA VAL A 125 26.16 13.84 25.98
C VAL A 125 25.47 13.93 27.34
N ASP A 126 24.63 14.95 27.52
CA ASP A 126 23.84 15.04 28.75
C ASP A 126 22.83 13.88 28.86
N ARG A 127 22.68 13.32 30.07
CA ARG A 127 21.69 12.26 30.37
C ARG A 127 20.26 12.69 30.05
N ALA A 128 19.95 13.98 30.15
CA ALA A 128 18.65 14.53 29.80
C ALA A 128 18.30 14.38 28.30
N ALA A 129 19.30 14.18 27.44
CA ALA A 129 19.07 13.93 26.01
C ALA A 129 18.65 12.47 25.73
N ILE A 130 18.64 11.56 26.72
CA ILE A 130 18.40 10.14 26.51
C ILE A 130 17.13 9.68 27.23
N GLY A 131 16.09 9.37 26.47
CA GLY A 131 14.90 8.67 26.90
C GLY A 131 15.09 7.15 26.79
N LEU A 132 14.76 6.39 27.86
CA LEU A 132 14.75 4.92 27.82
C LEU A 132 13.47 4.39 28.45
N LYS A 133 12.78 3.51 27.74
CA LYS A 133 11.55 2.83 28.15
C LYS A 133 11.73 1.33 28.02
N GLY A 134 11.40 0.58 29.06
CA GLY A 134 11.30 -0.88 29.01
C GLY A 134 9.84 -1.31 28.78
N LYS A 135 9.65 -2.33 27.96
CA LYS A 135 8.38 -3.01 27.73
C LYS A 135 8.56 -4.51 27.91
N THR A 136 7.51 -5.20 28.33
CA THR A 136 7.48 -6.67 28.42
C THR A 136 6.48 -7.21 27.40
N GLY A 137 6.63 -8.50 27.07
CA GLY A 137 5.64 -9.20 26.25
C GLY A 137 4.43 -9.72 27.04
N GLU A 138 4.38 -9.45 28.35
CA GLU A 138 3.30 -9.90 29.26
C GLU A 138 2.97 -11.40 29.13
N GLY A 139 4.00 -12.22 28.94
CA GLY A 139 3.88 -13.66 28.70
C GLY A 139 3.45 -14.06 27.29
N SER A 140 3.22 -13.08 26.40
CA SER A 140 2.73 -13.32 25.02
C SER A 140 3.84 -13.15 23.99
N GLY A 141 3.81 -13.98 22.95
CA GLY A 141 4.77 -13.93 21.85
C GLY A 141 6.22 -14.27 22.26
N PRO A 142 7.19 -14.18 21.33
CA PRO A 142 8.58 -14.57 21.59
C PRO A 142 9.26 -13.74 22.69
N ILE A 143 8.89 -12.46 22.83
CA ILE A 143 9.41 -11.60 23.91
C ILE A 143 8.89 -12.08 25.27
N GLY A 144 7.57 -12.32 25.40
CA GLY A 144 6.97 -12.82 26.62
C GLY A 144 7.37 -14.23 26.98
N GLN A 145 7.71 -15.05 25.99
CA GLN A 145 8.27 -16.41 26.15
C GLN A 145 9.77 -16.43 26.40
N LYS A 146 10.42 -15.26 26.48
CA LYS A 146 11.86 -15.09 26.71
C LYS A 146 12.75 -15.69 25.62
N GLU A 147 12.27 -15.68 24.38
CA GLU A 147 13.01 -16.19 23.22
C GLU A 147 13.76 -15.07 22.48
N LEU A 148 13.28 -13.83 22.61
CA LEU A 148 13.74 -12.66 21.85
C LEU A 148 13.74 -11.41 22.73
N ALA A 149 14.67 -10.48 22.46
CA ALA A 149 14.62 -9.09 22.90
C ALA A 149 14.79 -8.16 21.69
N GLU A 150 14.15 -6.99 21.74
CA GLU A 150 14.15 -5.99 20.67
C GLU A 150 14.45 -4.60 21.21
N ALA A 151 15.12 -3.77 20.40
CA ALA A 151 15.30 -2.36 20.69
C ALA A 151 14.88 -1.51 19.49
N THR A 152 14.12 -0.45 19.73
CA THR A 152 13.80 0.58 18.76
C THR A 152 14.25 1.92 19.30
N VAL A 153 14.97 2.68 18.47
CA VAL A 153 15.55 3.96 18.84
C VAL A 153 15.22 5.02 17.82
N VAL A 154 14.84 6.21 18.28
CA VAL A 154 14.72 7.40 17.44
C VAL A 154 15.77 8.40 17.88
N ALA A 155 16.58 8.87 16.93
CA ALA A 155 17.58 9.92 17.13
C ALA A 155 17.14 11.22 16.46
N LEU A 156 17.25 12.34 17.17
CA LEU A 156 17.12 13.67 16.60
C LEU A 156 18.49 14.35 16.64
N LEU A 157 19.00 14.70 15.46
CA LEU A 157 20.24 15.43 15.28
C LEU A 157 19.97 16.87 14.81
N ALA A 158 20.88 17.78 15.12
CA ALA A 158 20.92 19.13 14.57
C ALA A 158 22.31 19.41 13.99
N ARG A 159 22.40 20.21 12.91
CA ARG A 159 23.69 20.69 12.43
C ARG A 159 24.34 21.61 13.45
N THR A 160 25.62 21.44 13.65
CA THR A 160 26.46 22.41 14.36
C THR A 160 26.65 23.62 13.45
N GLY A 161 26.16 24.79 13.86
CA GLY A 161 26.28 26.03 13.07
C GLY A 161 27.73 26.34 12.70
N ASN A 162 27.89 26.89 11.52
CA ASN A 162 29.04 27.16 10.71
C ASN A 162 30.38 27.46 11.44
N SER A 163 31.42 26.67 11.16
CA SER A 163 32.75 27.15 10.98
C SER A 163 33.33 26.56 9.69
N ALA A 164 33.54 27.42 8.71
CA ALA A 164 34.39 27.39 7.51
C ALA A 164 34.79 26.04 6.90
N LEU A 165 34.24 25.74 5.74
CA LEU A 165 34.87 24.85 4.74
C LEU A 165 35.98 25.63 4.00
N PRO A 166 37.16 25.01 3.73
CA PRO A 166 38.12 25.60 2.83
C PRO A 166 37.69 25.39 1.37
N ASN A 167 37.70 26.52 0.64
CA ASN A 167 37.59 26.60 -0.82
C ASN A 167 38.63 25.70 -1.48
N SER A 168 38.23 24.85 -2.39
CA SER A 168 39.09 24.34 -3.46
C SER A 168 38.80 25.17 -4.72
N GLN A 169 39.87 25.77 -5.18
CA GLN A 169 40.00 26.67 -6.29
C GLN A 169 39.55 26.09 -7.62
N SER A 170 38.87 26.93 -8.34
CA SER A 170 38.66 26.88 -9.79
C SER A 170 39.96 27.17 -10.53
N ASP A 171 40.29 26.40 -11.54
CA ASP A 171 41.18 26.83 -12.61
C ASP A 171 40.39 27.06 -13.88
N GLU A 172 40.41 28.34 -14.28
CA GLU A 172 39.99 28.81 -15.60
C GLU A 172 41.07 28.51 -16.64
N ALA A 173 40.65 28.15 -17.82
CA ALA A 173 41.37 28.47 -19.06
C ALA A 173 40.43 28.61 -20.24
N SER A 174 40.16 29.76 -20.58
CA SER A 174 40.02 30.59 -21.82
C SER A 174 40.33 29.85 -23.14
N SER A 175 39.56 30.04 -24.17
CA SER A 175 39.57 31.01 -25.24
C SER A 175 38.98 30.53 -26.54
N SER A 176 38.22 31.38 -27.14
CA SER A 176 38.14 31.96 -28.49
C SER A 176 37.39 31.15 -29.57
N SER A 177 36.29 31.66 -30.03
CA SER A 177 35.96 32.64 -31.08
C SER A 177 35.74 32.07 -32.48
N GLU A 178 34.72 32.62 -33.10
CA GLU A 178 34.43 32.89 -34.51
C GLU A 178 33.39 32.02 -35.21
N SER A 179 32.27 32.63 -35.42
CA SER A 179 31.68 33.35 -36.60
C SER A 179 30.73 32.53 -37.49
N ASP A 180 29.54 33.08 -37.55
CA ASP A 180 28.47 32.92 -38.58
C ASP A 180 28.96 33.13 -40.01
N PRO A 181 28.27 32.74 -41.07
CA PRO A 181 26.99 33.36 -41.44
C PRO A 181 25.93 32.50 -42.18
N ASN A 182 24.69 32.95 -42.06
CA ASN A 182 23.53 32.79 -42.93
C ASN A 182 23.74 33.47 -44.31
N PRO A 183 22.88 33.46 -45.31
CA PRO A 183 21.60 32.80 -45.59
C PRO A 183 21.44 32.31 -47.06
N ILE A 184 20.31 31.65 -47.44
CA ILE A 184 19.67 31.88 -48.78
C ILE A 184 18.20 31.42 -48.75
N ALA A 185 17.35 32.28 -49.33
CA ALA A 185 15.89 32.21 -49.39
C ALA A 185 15.33 31.77 -50.75
N LEU A 186 14.12 31.14 -50.72
CA LEU A 186 12.97 31.19 -51.64
C LEU A 186 13.06 30.65 -53.09
N PRO A 187 11.96 30.24 -53.76
CA PRO A 187 10.70 30.99 -53.87
C PRO A 187 9.37 30.16 -53.91
N VAL A 188 8.36 30.88 -53.60
CA VAL A 188 6.90 30.88 -53.76
C VAL A 188 6.33 30.35 -55.07
N HIS A 189 5.18 29.63 -55.02
CA HIS A 189 4.10 29.71 -55.97
C HIS A 189 2.72 29.44 -55.34
N SER A 190 1.77 30.32 -55.60
CA SER A 190 0.32 30.31 -55.25
C SER A 190 -0.53 30.10 -56.55
N PRO A 191 -1.86 30.22 -56.53
CA PRO A 191 -2.94 29.60 -55.73
C PRO A 191 -4.13 29.07 -56.60
N SER A 192 -5.16 28.49 -55.92
CA SER A 192 -6.59 28.48 -56.25
C SER A 192 -7.23 27.11 -56.55
N PRO A 193 -8.56 26.88 -56.39
CA PRO A 193 -9.57 27.65 -55.67
C PRO A 193 -10.46 26.85 -54.67
N ARG A 194 -11.23 27.57 -53.88
CA ARG A 194 -12.15 27.26 -52.81
C ARG A 194 -13.26 26.23 -53.13
N HIS A 195 -13.43 25.28 -52.17
CA HIS A 195 -14.73 24.68 -51.86
C HIS A 195 -14.98 24.83 -50.36
N SER A 196 -16.19 25.28 -50.00
CA SER A 196 -16.67 25.48 -48.64
C SER A 196 -16.86 24.15 -47.92
N PRO A 197 -16.41 24.00 -46.66
CA PRO A 197 -16.63 22.79 -45.88
C PRO A 197 -17.99 22.80 -45.15
N PRO A 198 -18.55 21.63 -44.83
CA PRO A 198 -19.74 21.48 -43.99
C PRO A 198 -19.42 21.83 -42.52
N PRO A 199 -20.48 22.07 -41.69
CA PRO A 199 -20.27 22.56 -40.30
C PRO A 199 -19.46 21.58 -39.47
N ARG A 200 -18.45 22.12 -38.78
CA ARG A 200 -17.55 21.40 -37.87
C ARG A 200 -18.34 20.90 -36.66
N GLU A 201 -18.24 19.60 -36.40
CA GLU A 201 -18.42 19.06 -35.06
C GLU A 201 -17.38 19.68 -34.12
N PRO A 202 -17.68 19.87 -32.82
CA PRO A 202 -16.71 20.49 -31.89
C PRO A 202 -15.49 19.62 -31.80
N ASP A 203 -14.34 20.22 -32.12
CA ASP A 203 -13.03 19.59 -32.15
C ASP A 203 -12.61 19.14 -30.73
N MET A 204 -12.80 17.86 -30.43
CA MET A 204 -12.34 17.23 -29.18
C MET A 204 -10.81 17.18 -29.06
N THR A 205 -10.06 17.59 -30.08
CA THR A 205 -8.59 17.55 -30.08
C THR A 205 -7.93 18.78 -29.45
N GLU A 206 -8.61 19.95 -29.40
CA GLU A 206 -8.07 21.13 -28.71
C GLU A 206 -8.13 21.07 -27.17
N ALA A 207 -9.00 20.20 -26.59
CA ALA A 207 -9.10 20.01 -25.15
C ALA A 207 -7.97 19.12 -24.56
N LEU A 208 -7.17 18.45 -25.39
CA LEU A 208 -6.16 17.48 -24.98
C LEU A 208 -4.73 18.04 -24.92
N HIS A 209 -4.51 19.29 -25.28
CA HIS A 209 -3.14 19.82 -25.43
C HIS A 209 -2.65 20.75 -24.31
N ASP A 210 -3.44 20.99 -23.26
CA ASP A 210 -2.98 21.78 -22.12
C ASP A 210 -2.48 20.86 -20.99
N SER A 211 -1.27 20.34 -21.17
CA SER A 211 -0.55 19.54 -20.15
C SER A 211 -0.29 20.33 -18.84
N SER A 212 -0.49 21.65 -18.85
CA SER A 212 -0.36 22.49 -17.65
C SER A 212 -1.51 22.34 -16.65
N ARG A 213 -2.61 21.67 -17.05
CA ARG A 213 -3.79 21.41 -16.19
C ARG A 213 -3.78 20.05 -15.52
N LEU A 214 -2.91 19.13 -15.93
CA LEU A 214 -2.74 17.84 -15.28
C LEU A 214 -1.93 18.04 -14.00
N ALA A 215 -2.18 17.25 -12.97
CA ALA A 215 -1.55 17.39 -11.65
C ALA A 215 -0.01 17.53 -11.75
N PRO A 216 0.57 18.73 -11.63
CA PRO A 216 1.98 18.98 -11.96
C PRO A 216 2.96 18.37 -10.95
N ASN A 217 2.45 17.93 -9.79
CA ASN A 217 3.26 17.45 -8.67
C ASN A 217 3.09 15.94 -8.41
N LEU A 218 2.36 15.22 -9.26
CA LEU A 218 2.12 13.79 -9.05
C LEU A 218 3.41 12.99 -9.22
N ARG A 219 3.80 12.31 -8.15
CA ARG A 219 4.98 11.44 -8.10
C ARG A 219 4.57 10.02 -7.74
N VAL A 220 5.26 9.05 -8.30
CA VAL A 220 5.03 7.62 -8.05
C VAL A 220 6.33 6.94 -7.68
N TYR A 221 6.29 6.03 -6.73
CA TYR A 221 7.45 5.21 -6.40
C TYR A 221 7.64 4.11 -7.45
N ASN A 222 8.82 4.13 -8.08
CA ASN A 222 9.18 3.12 -9.06
C ASN A 222 10.06 2.05 -8.40
N THR A 223 9.59 0.81 -8.37
CA THR A 223 10.33 -0.31 -7.75
C THR A 223 11.66 -0.56 -8.46
N LEU A 224 11.76 -0.28 -9.76
CA LEU A 224 13.00 -0.46 -10.52
C LEU A 224 14.10 0.50 -10.06
N THR A 225 13.78 1.78 -9.92
CA THR A 225 14.75 2.83 -9.52
C THR A 225 14.81 3.02 -8.01
N LYS A 226 13.84 2.47 -7.26
CA LYS A 226 13.67 2.62 -5.81
C LYS A 226 13.50 4.08 -5.35
N THR A 227 13.00 4.94 -6.24
CA THR A 227 12.79 6.36 -5.98
C THR A 227 11.38 6.79 -6.35
N LYS A 228 10.91 7.90 -5.77
CA LYS A 228 9.69 8.57 -6.21
C LYS A 228 10.02 9.47 -7.40
N GLU A 229 9.37 9.25 -8.52
CA GLU A 229 9.57 9.96 -9.78
C GLU A 229 8.30 10.73 -10.19
N PRO A 230 8.43 11.87 -10.89
CA PRO A 230 7.27 12.51 -11.51
C PRO A 230 6.56 11.56 -12.47
N LEU A 231 5.22 11.53 -12.47
CA LEU A 231 4.47 10.72 -13.43
C LEU A 231 4.54 11.35 -14.83
N MET A 232 5.32 10.71 -15.69
CA MET A 232 5.46 11.06 -17.10
C MET A 232 4.83 9.95 -17.95
N THR A 233 3.84 10.26 -18.77
CA THR A 233 3.11 9.26 -19.55
C THR A 233 3.67 9.08 -20.96
N GLN A 234 3.47 7.89 -21.58
CA GLN A 234 3.87 7.61 -22.95
C GLN A 234 3.14 8.52 -23.96
N LYS A 235 1.86 8.73 -23.71
CA LYS A 235 1.02 9.64 -24.48
C LYS A 235 0.52 10.73 -23.52
N PRO A 236 0.70 12.02 -23.83
CA PRO A 236 0.23 13.09 -22.98
C PRO A 236 -1.23 12.92 -22.57
N GLY A 237 -1.51 12.98 -21.28
CA GLY A 237 -2.86 12.86 -20.74
C GLY A 237 -3.48 11.45 -20.75
N ALA A 238 -2.77 10.44 -21.25
CA ALA A 238 -3.26 9.06 -21.23
C ALA A 238 -2.31 8.16 -20.42
N VAL A 239 -2.87 7.22 -19.65
CA VAL A 239 -2.13 6.26 -18.83
C VAL A 239 -2.57 4.84 -19.20
N GLY A 240 -1.62 4.01 -19.64
CA GLY A 240 -1.79 2.56 -19.76
C GLY A 240 -1.36 1.90 -18.45
N MET A 241 -2.26 1.15 -17.81
CA MET A 241 -2.03 0.49 -16.54
C MET A 241 -2.36 -1.00 -16.64
N TYR A 242 -1.42 -1.87 -16.26
CA TYR A 242 -1.58 -3.31 -16.21
C TYR A 242 -1.37 -3.81 -14.78
N LEU A 243 -2.27 -4.64 -14.29
CA LEU A 243 -2.16 -5.31 -12.99
C LEU A 243 -2.21 -6.82 -13.22
N CYS A 244 -1.21 -7.56 -12.74
CA CYS A 244 -1.26 -9.01 -12.74
C CYS A 244 -2.42 -9.52 -11.90
N GLY A 245 -3.33 -10.24 -12.56
CA GLY A 245 -4.51 -10.84 -11.96
C GLY A 245 -4.26 -12.23 -11.38
N PRO A 246 -5.30 -12.90 -10.85
CA PRO A 246 -5.14 -14.19 -10.20
C PRO A 246 -5.09 -15.36 -11.18
N THR A 247 -4.45 -16.45 -10.74
CA THR A 247 -4.69 -17.79 -11.28
C THR A 247 -5.97 -18.35 -10.66
N VAL A 248 -6.97 -18.65 -11.50
CA VAL A 248 -8.34 -18.95 -11.06
C VAL A 248 -8.56 -20.45 -10.79
N TYR A 249 -7.76 -21.04 -9.87
CA TYR A 249 -7.85 -22.46 -9.51
C TYR A 249 -8.68 -22.73 -8.24
N ALA A 250 -9.00 -21.71 -7.46
CA ALA A 250 -9.73 -21.80 -6.20
C ALA A 250 -10.54 -20.49 -5.97
N PRO A 251 -11.54 -20.49 -5.08
CA PRO A 251 -12.26 -19.27 -4.71
C PRO A 251 -11.33 -18.16 -4.26
N ALA A 252 -11.71 -16.91 -4.54
CA ALA A 252 -10.93 -15.75 -4.15
C ALA A 252 -10.81 -15.61 -2.63
N HIS A 253 -9.69 -15.13 -2.16
CA HIS A 253 -9.47 -14.72 -0.77
C HIS A 253 -9.10 -13.24 -0.69
N ILE A 254 -9.13 -12.67 0.51
CA ILE A 254 -8.92 -11.21 0.70
C ILE A 254 -7.58 -10.72 0.12
N GLY A 255 -6.54 -11.54 0.09
CA GLY A 255 -5.26 -11.20 -0.53
C GLY A 255 -5.35 -10.89 -2.02
N HIS A 256 -6.28 -11.54 -2.75
CA HIS A 256 -6.51 -11.26 -4.17
C HIS A 256 -7.19 -9.90 -4.40
N MET A 257 -7.76 -9.28 -3.36
CA MET A 257 -8.44 -7.98 -3.45
C MET A 257 -7.50 -6.80 -3.20
N VAL A 258 -6.30 -7.02 -2.64
CA VAL A 258 -5.36 -5.94 -2.26
C VAL A 258 -4.96 -5.11 -3.49
N GLY A 259 -4.38 -5.77 -4.48
CA GLY A 259 -3.97 -5.11 -5.72
C GLY A 259 -5.13 -4.38 -6.41
N PRO A 260 -6.24 -5.07 -6.75
CA PRO A 260 -7.38 -4.45 -7.42
C PRO A 260 -7.97 -3.24 -6.69
N VAL A 261 -8.13 -3.27 -5.36
CA VAL A 261 -8.65 -2.13 -4.59
C VAL A 261 -7.71 -0.92 -4.64
N ILE A 262 -6.40 -1.18 -4.54
CA ILE A 262 -5.37 -0.12 -4.62
C ILE A 262 -5.35 0.49 -6.02
N PHE A 263 -5.30 -0.35 -7.07
CA PHE A 263 -5.21 0.13 -8.45
C PHE A 263 -6.51 0.76 -8.96
N ASP A 264 -7.68 0.34 -8.46
CA ASP A 264 -8.93 1.05 -8.66
C ASP A 264 -8.87 2.47 -8.06
N THR A 265 -8.33 2.61 -6.86
CA THR A 265 -8.15 3.92 -6.22
C THR A 265 -7.15 4.80 -6.98
N ILE A 266 -6.05 4.22 -7.46
CA ILE A 266 -5.07 4.91 -8.32
C ILE A 266 -5.75 5.38 -9.61
N LYS A 267 -6.51 4.52 -10.29
CA LYS A 267 -7.27 4.91 -11.49
C LYS A 267 -8.24 6.04 -11.21
N ARG A 268 -9.06 5.95 -10.14
CA ARG A 268 -10.00 7.01 -9.75
C ARG A 268 -9.28 8.33 -9.54
N TYR A 269 -8.14 8.33 -8.86
CA TYR A 269 -7.36 9.54 -8.64
C TYR A 269 -6.77 10.10 -9.93
N LEU A 270 -6.20 9.26 -10.80
CA LEU A 270 -5.67 9.70 -12.10
C LEU A 270 -6.78 10.31 -12.98
N VAL A 271 -7.96 9.68 -13.03
CA VAL A 271 -9.13 10.21 -13.74
C VAL A 271 -9.59 11.53 -13.13
N TYR A 272 -9.61 11.64 -11.81
CA TYR A 272 -9.90 12.89 -11.10
C TYR A 272 -8.91 14.00 -11.46
N CYS A 273 -7.63 13.67 -11.62
CA CYS A 273 -6.58 14.58 -12.09
C CYS A 273 -6.69 14.94 -13.58
N GLY A 274 -7.55 14.28 -14.35
CA GLY A 274 -7.80 14.58 -15.76
C GLY A 274 -7.16 13.63 -16.77
N TYR A 275 -6.50 12.55 -16.30
CA TYR A 275 -5.94 11.52 -17.18
C TYR A 275 -7.03 10.60 -17.73
N SER A 276 -6.85 10.17 -18.98
CA SER A 276 -7.58 9.02 -19.56
C SER A 276 -6.81 7.76 -19.22
N VAL A 277 -7.40 6.85 -18.44
CA VAL A 277 -6.72 5.64 -17.95
C VAL A 277 -7.33 4.41 -18.58
N THR A 278 -6.48 3.60 -19.25
CA THR A 278 -6.84 2.25 -19.68
C THR A 278 -6.24 1.25 -18.69
N TRP A 279 -7.09 0.55 -17.94
CA TRP A 279 -6.67 -0.40 -16.93
C TRP A 279 -6.99 -1.84 -17.33
N VAL A 280 -5.97 -2.66 -17.35
CA VAL A 280 -6.01 -4.09 -17.73
C VAL A 280 -5.72 -4.94 -16.51
N VAL A 281 -6.54 -5.96 -16.26
CA VAL A 281 -6.28 -7.02 -15.26
C VAL A 281 -6.45 -8.37 -15.96
N ASN A 282 -5.42 -9.19 -16.02
CA ASN A 282 -5.53 -10.48 -16.67
C ASN A 282 -6.20 -11.54 -15.79
N ILE A 283 -6.71 -12.57 -16.45
CA ILE A 283 -7.14 -13.82 -15.83
C ILE A 283 -6.25 -14.95 -16.35
N THR A 284 -5.46 -15.55 -15.47
CA THR A 284 -4.70 -16.77 -15.77
C THR A 284 -5.64 -17.95 -15.65
N ASP A 285 -6.20 -18.37 -16.79
CA ASP A 285 -7.17 -19.45 -16.92
C ASP A 285 -6.57 -20.76 -17.49
N ILE A 286 -5.24 -20.83 -17.55
CA ILE A 286 -4.44 -22.02 -17.86
C ILE A 286 -3.17 -22.05 -17.00
N ASP A 287 -3.04 -23.05 -16.13
CA ASP A 287 -1.90 -23.21 -15.21
C ASP A 287 -1.88 -24.64 -14.64
N ASP A 288 -0.72 -25.12 -14.18
CA ASP A 288 -0.56 -26.44 -13.57
C ASP A 288 -1.50 -26.68 -12.40
N LYS A 289 -1.70 -25.67 -11.53
CA LYS A 289 -2.59 -25.77 -10.37
C LYS A 289 -4.06 -25.89 -10.79
N LEU A 290 -4.44 -25.17 -11.84
CA LEU A 290 -5.80 -25.21 -12.39
C LEU A 290 -6.11 -26.59 -12.99
N ILE A 291 -5.17 -27.14 -13.78
CA ILE A 291 -5.26 -28.48 -14.36
C ILE A 291 -5.36 -29.54 -13.26
N GLN A 292 -4.48 -29.49 -12.25
CA GLN A 292 -4.52 -30.42 -11.14
C GLN A 292 -5.84 -30.33 -10.36
N ARG A 293 -6.33 -29.11 -10.11
CA ARG A 293 -7.55 -28.90 -9.36
C ARG A 293 -8.79 -29.35 -10.10
N SER A 294 -8.89 -29.11 -11.41
CA SER A 294 -9.99 -29.59 -12.25
C SER A 294 -10.07 -31.13 -12.25
N ASN A 295 -8.92 -31.80 -12.38
CA ASN A 295 -8.81 -33.25 -12.32
C ASN A 295 -9.28 -33.80 -10.94
N GLN A 296 -8.88 -33.16 -9.82
CA GLN A 296 -9.33 -33.53 -8.48
C GLN A 296 -10.84 -33.41 -8.30
N LEU A 297 -11.45 -32.41 -8.93
CA LEU A 297 -12.89 -32.13 -8.82
C LEU A 297 -13.72 -32.92 -9.85
N GLY A 298 -13.09 -33.57 -10.82
CA GLY A 298 -13.77 -34.30 -11.89
C GLY A 298 -14.56 -33.39 -12.84
N ILE A 299 -14.17 -32.12 -12.99
CA ILE A 299 -14.78 -31.15 -13.92
C ILE A 299 -13.76 -30.69 -14.94
N SER A 300 -14.22 -30.14 -16.07
CA SER A 300 -13.29 -29.62 -17.06
C SER A 300 -12.60 -28.33 -16.56
N MET A 301 -11.35 -28.13 -16.99
CA MET A 301 -10.58 -26.92 -16.66
C MET A 301 -11.32 -25.62 -17.06
N PRO A 302 -11.94 -25.48 -18.25
CA PRO A 302 -12.72 -24.29 -18.60
C PRO A 302 -13.92 -24.04 -17.69
N GLN A 303 -14.58 -25.12 -17.24
CA GLN A 303 -15.69 -24.98 -16.25
C GLN A 303 -15.18 -24.43 -14.93
N LEU A 304 -14.08 -24.96 -14.39
CA LEU A 304 -13.47 -24.46 -13.16
C LEU A 304 -13.04 -22.99 -13.31
N ALA A 305 -12.31 -22.67 -14.39
CA ALA A 305 -11.87 -21.31 -14.68
C ALA A 305 -13.05 -20.33 -14.74
N THR A 306 -14.15 -20.70 -15.41
CA THR A 306 -15.35 -19.87 -15.51
C THR A 306 -15.99 -19.61 -14.14
N GLN A 307 -16.14 -20.67 -13.31
CA GLN A 307 -16.73 -20.56 -11.98
C GLN A 307 -15.88 -19.66 -11.07
N MET A 308 -14.56 -19.88 -11.05
CA MET A 308 -13.66 -19.12 -10.16
C MET A 308 -13.49 -17.67 -10.65
N THR A 309 -13.53 -17.42 -11.96
CA THR A 309 -13.56 -16.06 -12.50
C THR A 309 -14.84 -15.32 -12.09
N ALA A 310 -15.99 -15.97 -12.15
CA ALA A 310 -17.26 -15.37 -11.71
C ALA A 310 -17.23 -15.03 -10.20
N ASP A 311 -16.70 -15.94 -9.36
CA ASP A 311 -16.47 -15.65 -7.93
C ASP A 311 -15.55 -14.43 -7.73
N TYR A 312 -14.42 -14.40 -8.42
CA TYR A 312 -13.48 -13.29 -8.35
C TYR A 312 -14.11 -11.95 -8.72
N LEU A 313 -14.82 -11.88 -9.84
CA LEU A 313 -15.48 -10.65 -10.32
C LEU A 313 -16.61 -10.20 -9.40
N SER A 314 -17.40 -11.14 -8.85
CA SER A 314 -18.44 -10.83 -7.86
C SER A 314 -17.85 -10.19 -6.60
N ASN A 315 -16.73 -10.74 -6.11
CA ASN A 315 -16.03 -10.19 -4.95
C ASN A 315 -15.43 -8.81 -5.23
N LEU A 316 -14.86 -8.58 -6.42
CA LEU A 316 -14.37 -7.26 -6.84
C LEU A 316 -15.50 -6.22 -6.83
N GLN A 317 -16.64 -6.56 -7.43
CA GLN A 317 -17.82 -5.69 -7.47
C GLN A 317 -18.33 -5.34 -6.05
N ALA A 318 -18.33 -6.33 -5.15
CA ALA A 318 -18.74 -6.12 -3.77
C ALA A 318 -17.82 -5.15 -3.01
N LEU A 319 -16.52 -5.09 -3.35
CA LEU A 319 -15.56 -4.14 -2.81
C LEU A 319 -15.53 -2.79 -3.58
N GLY A 320 -16.44 -2.59 -4.56
CA GLY A 320 -16.53 -1.37 -5.34
C GLY A 320 -15.39 -1.22 -6.37
N VAL A 321 -14.77 -2.31 -6.79
CA VAL A 321 -13.80 -2.34 -7.90
C VAL A 321 -14.59 -2.56 -9.19
N ASP A 322 -14.90 -1.48 -9.89
CA ASP A 322 -15.79 -1.45 -11.05
C ASP A 322 -15.19 -0.69 -12.26
N GLN A 323 -13.91 -0.32 -12.19
CA GLN A 323 -13.26 0.52 -13.17
C GLN A 323 -12.28 -0.23 -14.09
N ILE A 324 -12.29 -1.58 -14.10
CA ILE A 324 -11.41 -2.37 -14.98
C ILE A 324 -11.95 -2.28 -16.41
N ASP A 325 -11.10 -1.86 -17.37
CA ASP A 325 -11.49 -1.72 -18.77
C ASP A 325 -11.35 -3.03 -19.56
N HIS A 326 -10.31 -3.81 -19.27
CA HIS A 326 -10.03 -5.05 -19.98
C HIS A 326 -9.69 -6.18 -19.00
N LEU A 327 -10.28 -7.35 -19.23
CA LEU A 327 -10.06 -8.60 -18.48
C LEU A 327 -9.63 -9.72 -19.45
N PRO A 328 -8.43 -9.61 -20.07
CA PRO A 328 -7.95 -10.62 -21.00
C PRO A 328 -7.70 -11.96 -20.30
N ARG A 329 -8.02 -13.06 -21.01
CA ARG A 329 -7.71 -14.42 -20.57
C ARG A 329 -6.51 -14.94 -21.33
N ALA A 330 -5.67 -15.71 -20.67
CA ALA A 330 -4.49 -16.30 -21.31
C ALA A 330 -4.86 -17.20 -22.49
N THR A 331 -5.96 -17.99 -22.35
CA THR A 331 -6.44 -18.89 -23.41
C THR A 331 -6.96 -18.17 -24.66
N ASP A 332 -7.39 -16.92 -24.54
CA ASP A 332 -7.85 -16.11 -25.68
C ASP A 332 -6.69 -15.45 -26.46
N HIS A 333 -5.45 -15.55 -25.96
CA HIS A 333 -4.27 -14.88 -26.50
C HIS A 333 -3.14 -15.84 -26.91
N ILE A 334 -3.45 -17.10 -27.13
CA ILE A 334 -2.46 -18.12 -27.55
C ILE A 334 -1.68 -17.72 -28.82
N PRO A 335 -2.31 -17.18 -29.87
CA PRO A 335 -1.56 -16.75 -31.07
C PRO A 335 -0.53 -15.67 -30.76
N GLU A 336 -0.88 -14.66 -29.92
CA GLU A 336 0.03 -13.59 -29.52
C GLU A 336 1.17 -14.11 -28.65
N ILE A 337 0.90 -15.11 -27.79
CA ILE A 337 1.92 -15.78 -26.97
C ILE A 337 2.90 -16.54 -27.88
N ILE A 338 2.42 -17.36 -28.81
CA ILE A 338 3.25 -18.11 -29.75
C ILE A 338 4.12 -17.15 -30.55
N GLN A 339 3.54 -16.08 -31.08
CA GLN A 339 4.28 -15.05 -31.81
C GLN A 339 5.40 -14.43 -30.96
N PHE A 340 5.10 -14.09 -29.70
CA PHE A 340 6.07 -13.48 -28.80
C PHE A 340 7.24 -14.43 -28.50
N VAL A 341 6.94 -15.72 -28.26
CA VAL A 341 7.95 -16.76 -28.02
C VAL A 341 8.82 -16.94 -29.27
N GLN A 342 8.22 -16.96 -30.46
CA GLN A 342 8.98 -17.09 -31.73
C GLN A 342 9.92 -15.88 -31.93
N GLU A 343 9.45 -14.65 -31.67
CA GLU A 343 10.28 -13.45 -31.75
C GLU A 343 11.48 -13.51 -30.78
N LEU A 344 11.32 -14.10 -29.59
CA LEU A 344 12.43 -14.32 -28.63
C LEU A 344 13.43 -15.36 -29.14
N ILE A 345 12.96 -16.44 -29.79
CA ILE A 345 13.82 -17.46 -30.42
C ILE A 345 14.62 -16.84 -31.56
N ASP A 346 13.95 -16.12 -32.46
CA ASP A 346 14.57 -15.50 -33.64
C ASP A 346 15.66 -14.49 -33.25
N ARG A 347 15.51 -13.86 -32.06
CA ARG A 347 16.51 -12.94 -31.50
C ARG A 347 17.60 -13.63 -30.67
N GLY A 348 17.49 -14.93 -30.46
CA GLY A 348 18.47 -15.74 -29.74
C GLY A 348 18.37 -15.64 -28.20
N TYR A 349 17.24 -15.14 -27.65
CA TYR A 349 16.98 -15.09 -26.20
C TYR A 349 16.18 -16.27 -25.67
N ALA A 350 15.67 -17.11 -26.56
CA ALA A 350 14.96 -18.33 -26.19
C ALA A 350 15.42 -19.52 -27.06
N TYR A 351 15.18 -20.74 -26.60
CA TYR A 351 15.53 -21.97 -27.32
C TYR A 351 14.49 -23.05 -27.06
N ALA A 352 14.24 -23.87 -28.12
CA ALA A 352 13.40 -25.05 -28.03
C ALA A 352 14.23 -26.26 -27.56
N SER A 353 13.62 -27.10 -26.72
CA SER A 353 14.21 -28.35 -26.21
C SER A 353 13.09 -29.38 -25.96
N GLU A 354 13.08 -30.44 -26.77
CA GLU A 354 12.16 -31.60 -26.67
C GLU A 354 10.66 -31.25 -26.63
N GLY A 355 10.26 -30.13 -27.25
CA GLY A 355 8.88 -29.63 -27.29
C GLY A 355 8.55 -28.57 -26.22
N ASP A 356 9.46 -28.29 -25.32
CA ASP A 356 9.43 -27.11 -24.47
C ASP A 356 10.19 -25.94 -25.11
N VAL A 357 9.88 -24.70 -24.74
CA VAL A 357 10.69 -23.53 -25.05
C VAL A 357 11.06 -22.80 -23.75
N PHE A 358 12.35 -22.51 -23.62
CA PHE A 358 12.88 -21.83 -22.42
C PHE A 358 13.49 -20.48 -22.80
N PHE A 359 13.35 -19.51 -21.92
CA PHE A 359 14.10 -18.26 -21.97
C PHE A 359 15.52 -18.50 -21.44
N ASP A 360 16.53 -18.07 -22.19
CA ASP A 360 17.95 -18.16 -21.84
C ASP A 360 18.35 -16.94 -21.01
N VAL A 361 18.29 -17.07 -19.68
CA VAL A 361 18.53 -15.98 -18.75
C VAL A 361 19.95 -15.41 -18.87
N ALA A 362 20.92 -16.24 -19.23
CA ALA A 362 22.31 -15.80 -19.39
C ALA A 362 22.51 -14.80 -20.55
N ARG A 363 21.57 -14.75 -21.49
CA ARG A 363 21.60 -13.82 -22.63
C ARG A 363 21.13 -12.40 -22.26
N ASP A 364 20.40 -12.22 -21.17
CA ASP A 364 19.95 -10.91 -20.71
C ASP A 364 20.89 -10.35 -19.64
N SER A 365 21.80 -9.48 -20.04
CA SER A 365 22.75 -8.83 -19.14
C SER A 365 22.13 -7.92 -18.07
N GLN A 366 20.83 -7.61 -18.21
CA GLN A 366 20.08 -6.78 -17.27
C GLN A 366 19.15 -7.59 -16.37
N TYR A 367 19.18 -8.93 -16.45
CA TYR A 367 18.37 -9.77 -15.59
C TYR A 367 18.70 -9.56 -14.12
N GLY A 368 17.67 -9.43 -13.29
CA GLY A 368 17.81 -9.17 -11.85
C GLY A 368 17.76 -7.69 -11.46
N GLN A 369 17.69 -6.76 -12.40
CA GLN A 369 17.67 -5.32 -12.09
C GLN A 369 16.43 -4.89 -11.27
N LEU A 370 15.26 -5.47 -11.57
CA LEU A 370 14.02 -5.13 -10.87
C LEU A 370 14.03 -5.70 -9.43
N SER A 371 14.44 -6.96 -9.29
CA SER A 371 14.38 -7.70 -8.03
C SER A 371 15.64 -7.56 -7.17
N ASN A 372 16.74 -7.06 -7.75
CA ASN A 372 18.08 -7.07 -7.15
C ASN A 372 18.56 -8.49 -6.78
N ARG A 373 18.23 -9.48 -7.64
CA ARG A 373 18.61 -10.89 -7.47
C ARG A 373 19.41 -11.36 -8.68
N SER A 374 20.45 -12.20 -8.44
CA SER A 374 21.18 -12.88 -9.50
C SER A 374 20.36 -14.03 -10.09
N ALA A 375 20.68 -14.42 -11.32
CA ALA A 375 20.10 -15.61 -11.96
C ALA A 375 20.28 -16.89 -11.13
N ASP A 376 21.37 -17.01 -10.39
CA ASP A 376 21.68 -18.15 -9.51
C ASP A 376 20.72 -18.29 -8.33
N SER A 377 20.00 -17.22 -7.97
CA SER A 377 18.98 -17.26 -6.90
C SER A 377 17.65 -17.85 -7.36
N GLN A 378 17.49 -18.13 -8.65
CA GLN A 378 16.34 -18.81 -9.20
C GLN A 378 16.54 -20.33 -9.04
N GLN A 379 16.00 -20.91 -7.99
CA GLN A 379 15.75 -22.35 -7.97
C GLN A 379 14.61 -22.59 -8.96
N GLY A 380 14.98 -22.94 -10.20
CA GLY A 380 14.04 -23.19 -11.25
C GLY A 380 13.04 -24.28 -10.90
N GLU A 381 11.90 -24.29 -11.60
CA GLU A 381 10.95 -25.39 -11.54
C GLU A 381 11.71 -26.71 -11.66
N GLY A 382 11.75 -27.49 -10.55
CA GLY A 382 12.34 -28.83 -10.54
C GLY A 382 11.48 -29.84 -11.31
N GLY A 383 11.92 -31.08 -11.42
CA GLY A 383 11.22 -32.16 -12.09
C GLY A 383 11.76 -32.45 -13.51
N GLU A 384 10.97 -33.13 -14.35
CA GLU A 384 11.39 -33.56 -15.69
C GLU A 384 11.87 -32.43 -16.61
N ALA A 385 11.34 -31.21 -16.42
CA ALA A 385 11.74 -30.05 -17.19
C ALA A 385 13.19 -29.58 -16.85
N ALA A 386 13.70 -29.88 -15.68
CA ALA A 386 15.03 -29.42 -15.26
C ALA A 386 16.16 -30.00 -16.14
N SER A 387 16.03 -31.25 -16.59
CA SER A 387 17.02 -31.90 -17.45
C SER A 387 17.06 -31.33 -18.87
N ARG A 388 16.02 -30.62 -19.32
CA ARG A 388 15.92 -30.03 -20.66
C ARG A 388 16.40 -28.58 -20.73
N LYS A 389 16.67 -27.95 -19.58
CA LYS A 389 17.19 -26.59 -19.48
C LYS A 389 18.70 -26.54 -19.69
N ARG A 390 19.18 -25.46 -20.31
CA ARG A 390 20.63 -25.18 -20.43
C ARG A 390 21.22 -24.69 -19.11
N SER A 391 20.43 -23.92 -18.37
CA SER A 391 20.80 -23.39 -17.04
C SER A 391 19.64 -23.55 -16.06
N PRO A 392 19.90 -23.81 -14.76
CA PRO A 392 18.85 -23.88 -13.74
C PRO A 392 17.99 -22.61 -13.66
N GLY A 393 18.57 -21.44 -13.97
CA GLY A 393 17.89 -20.16 -13.97
C GLY A 393 16.92 -19.93 -15.15
N ASP A 394 16.99 -20.75 -16.21
CA ASP A 394 16.10 -20.61 -17.36
C ASP A 394 14.66 -20.94 -16.96
N PHE A 395 13.69 -20.28 -17.59
CA PHE A 395 12.29 -20.47 -17.26
C PHE A 395 11.46 -20.76 -18.52
N ALA A 396 10.36 -21.52 -18.33
CA ALA A 396 9.54 -21.96 -19.44
C ALA A 396 8.71 -20.83 -20.05
N LEU A 397 8.77 -20.70 -21.37
CA LEU A 397 7.92 -19.85 -22.20
C LEU A 397 6.77 -20.64 -22.81
N TRP A 398 7.04 -21.90 -23.19
CA TRP A 398 6.09 -22.86 -23.73
C TRP A 398 6.38 -24.21 -23.09
N LYS A 399 5.34 -24.90 -22.63
CA LYS A 399 5.45 -26.23 -22.01
C LYS A 399 4.79 -27.27 -22.90
N LYS A 400 5.53 -28.32 -23.24
CA LYS A 400 4.99 -29.48 -23.94
C LYS A 400 3.82 -30.09 -23.20
N ALA A 401 2.72 -30.34 -23.92
CA ALA A 401 1.54 -30.96 -23.32
C ALA A 401 1.80 -32.40 -22.89
N LYS A 402 1.27 -32.77 -21.73
CA LYS A 402 1.17 -34.15 -21.27
C LYS A 402 -0.15 -34.76 -21.74
N ALA A 403 -0.21 -36.09 -21.78
CA ALA A 403 -1.43 -36.77 -22.17
C ALA A 403 -2.62 -36.34 -21.28
N GLY A 404 -3.71 -35.88 -21.89
CA GLY A 404 -4.92 -35.41 -21.20
C GLY A 404 -4.88 -33.97 -20.71
N GLU A 405 -3.78 -33.22 -20.89
CA GLU A 405 -3.74 -31.79 -20.62
C GLU A 405 -4.30 -30.97 -21.80
N PRO A 406 -4.91 -29.81 -21.52
CA PRO A 406 -5.23 -28.82 -22.55
C PRO A 406 -3.97 -28.42 -23.31
N SER A 407 -4.08 -28.34 -24.67
CA SER A 407 -2.94 -27.99 -25.50
C SER A 407 -3.38 -27.28 -26.77
N TRP A 408 -2.44 -26.52 -27.32
CA TRP A 408 -2.56 -25.78 -28.58
C TRP A 408 -1.36 -26.14 -29.50
N ASP A 409 -1.63 -26.15 -30.79
CA ASP A 409 -0.58 -26.34 -31.75
C ASP A 409 0.39 -25.17 -31.79
N SER A 410 1.68 -25.48 -31.89
CA SER A 410 2.74 -24.48 -32.00
C SER A 410 3.87 -24.99 -32.93
N PRO A 411 4.79 -24.14 -33.38
CA PRO A 411 5.97 -24.56 -34.17
C PRO A 411 6.86 -25.59 -33.46
N TRP A 412 6.76 -25.67 -32.11
CA TRP A 412 7.57 -26.56 -31.27
C TRP A 412 6.82 -27.84 -30.86
N GLY A 413 5.56 -27.97 -31.30
CA GLY A 413 4.66 -29.08 -30.96
C GLY A 413 3.49 -28.66 -30.11
N ALA A 414 2.59 -29.62 -29.85
CA ALA A 414 1.44 -29.38 -29.00
C ALA A 414 1.85 -29.05 -27.53
N GLY A 415 1.35 -27.95 -27.00
CA GLY A 415 1.75 -27.47 -25.69
C GLY A 415 0.87 -26.36 -25.16
N ARG A 416 1.34 -25.68 -24.12
CA ARG A 416 0.67 -24.57 -23.44
C ARG A 416 1.64 -23.50 -22.97
N PRO A 417 1.16 -22.27 -22.70
CA PRO A 417 2.02 -21.18 -22.22
C PRO A 417 2.74 -21.48 -20.89
N GLY A 418 3.93 -20.92 -20.73
CA GLY A 418 4.51 -20.69 -19.42
C GLY A 418 3.80 -19.50 -18.73
N TRP A 419 3.82 -19.47 -17.42
CA TRP A 419 3.09 -18.47 -16.63
C TRP A 419 3.49 -17.01 -16.91
N HIS A 420 4.77 -16.74 -17.17
CA HIS A 420 5.28 -15.36 -17.30
C HIS A 420 5.00 -14.74 -18.66
N ILE A 421 4.95 -15.54 -19.73
CA ILE A 421 4.78 -15.03 -21.09
C ILE A 421 3.36 -14.53 -21.36
N GLU A 422 2.38 -15.01 -20.58
CA GLU A 422 0.99 -14.61 -20.70
C GLU A 422 0.83 -13.10 -20.54
N CYS A 423 1.31 -12.54 -19.42
CA CYS A 423 1.21 -11.11 -19.11
C CYS A 423 2.01 -10.26 -20.10
N SER A 424 3.20 -10.72 -20.52
CA SER A 424 4.00 -10.02 -21.54
C SER A 424 3.29 -9.93 -22.90
N ALA A 425 2.63 -11.00 -23.33
CA ALA A 425 1.91 -11.02 -24.59
C ALA A 425 0.60 -10.21 -24.54
N MET A 426 -0.19 -10.41 -23.48
CA MET A 426 -1.47 -9.70 -23.31
C MET A 426 -1.29 -8.18 -23.13
N SER A 427 -0.31 -7.77 -22.30
CA SER A 427 -0.02 -6.34 -22.13
C SER A 427 0.47 -5.69 -23.42
N ARG A 428 1.37 -6.38 -24.17
CA ARG A 428 1.82 -5.92 -25.50
C ARG A 428 0.65 -5.74 -26.45
N ARG A 429 -0.27 -6.68 -26.49
CA ARG A 429 -1.43 -6.66 -27.41
C ARG A 429 -2.36 -5.49 -27.13
N ILE A 430 -2.60 -5.16 -25.84
CA ILE A 430 -3.60 -4.19 -25.43
C ILE A 430 -2.99 -2.80 -25.24
N LEU A 431 -1.84 -2.70 -24.58
CA LEU A 431 -1.22 -1.43 -24.19
C LEU A 431 -0.01 -1.04 -25.06
N GLY A 432 0.51 -1.97 -25.84
CA GLY A 432 1.69 -1.75 -26.69
C GLY A 432 3.00 -2.27 -26.08
N LYS A 433 4.11 -2.04 -26.79
CA LYS A 433 5.45 -2.55 -26.41
C LYS A 433 5.97 -1.97 -25.10
N THR A 434 5.64 -0.72 -24.83
CA THR A 434 5.94 0.00 -23.60
C THR A 434 4.68 0.75 -23.15
N PHE A 435 4.33 0.65 -21.87
CA PHE A 435 3.18 1.34 -21.28
C PHE A 435 3.59 2.05 -19.98
N ASP A 436 2.65 2.66 -19.24
CA ASP A 436 3.01 3.57 -18.17
C ASP A 436 3.21 2.88 -16.83
N ILE A 437 2.23 2.10 -16.34
CA ILE A 437 2.24 1.50 -14.99
C ILE A 437 2.01 0.00 -15.06
N HIS A 438 2.92 -0.78 -14.46
CA HIS A 438 2.73 -2.20 -14.22
C HIS A 438 2.71 -2.49 -12.72
N GLY A 439 1.68 -3.16 -12.28
CA GLY A 439 1.41 -3.41 -10.87
C GLY A 439 1.26 -4.86 -10.46
N GLY A 440 1.46 -5.11 -9.16
CA GLY A 440 1.26 -6.41 -8.52
C GLY A 440 1.63 -6.40 -7.05
N GLY A 441 1.53 -7.53 -6.38
CA GLY A 441 2.05 -7.70 -5.03
C GLY A 441 3.59 -7.75 -5.02
N LEU A 442 4.21 -7.42 -3.89
CA LEU A 442 5.67 -7.53 -3.70
C LEU A 442 6.21 -8.95 -3.94
N ASP A 443 5.38 -9.98 -3.78
CA ASP A 443 5.70 -11.38 -4.08
C ASP A 443 5.85 -11.66 -5.57
N LEU A 444 5.26 -10.84 -6.44
CA LEU A 444 5.39 -10.94 -7.89
C LEU A 444 6.67 -10.32 -8.44
N VAL A 445 7.37 -9.45 -7.67
CA VAL A 445 8.62 -8.81 -8.14
C VAL A 445 9.60 -9.86 -8.67
N PHE A 446 9.71 -10.99 -7.96
CA PHE A 446 10.52 -12.12 -8.36
C PHE A 446 9.83 -13.46 -8.05
N PRO A 447 9.77 -14.39 -9.01
CA PRO A 447 10.39 -14.28 -10.34
C PRO A 447 9.51 -13.62 -11.43
N HIS A 448 8.19 -13.38 -11.18
CA HIS A 448 7.19 -13.12 -12.22
C HIS A 448 7.50 -11.84 -13.02
N HIS A 449 7.54 -10.67 -12.37
CA HIS A 449 7.75 -9.38 -13.05
C HIS A 449 9.20 -9.22 -13.57
N GLU A 450 10.19 -9.81 -12.89
CA GLU A 450 11.55 -9.86 -13.42
C GLU A 450 11.60 -10.59 -14.76
N ASN A 451 10.91 -11.76 -14.85
CA ASN A 451 10.83 -12.55 -16.08
C ASN A 451 10.06 -11.81 -17.19
N GLU A 452 8.97 -11.12 -16.86
CA GLU A 452 8.24 -10.29 -17.83
C GLU A 452 9.08 -9.12 -18.35
N ALA A 453 9.82 -8.45 -17.45
CA ALA A 453 10.73 -7.38 -17.82
C ALA A 453 11.82 -7.87 -18.79
N ALA A 454 12.41 -9.04 -18.51
CA ALA A 454 13.41 -9.68 -19.37
C ALA A 454 12.81 -10.06 -20.73
N GLN A 455 11.65 -10.74 -20.76
CA GLN A 455 10.95 -11.12 -21.98
C GLN A 455 10.69 -9.91 -22.88
N SER A 456 10.10 -8.86 -22.33
CA SER A 456 9.71 -7.67 -23.08
C SER A 456 10.92 -6.88 -23.57
N ARG A 457 11.93 -6.68 -22.74
CA ARG A 457 13.18 -6.00 -23.10
C ARG A 457 13.91 -6.71 -24.21
N CYS A 458 14.07 -8.02 -24.11
CA CYS A 458 14.77 -8.83 -25.10
C CYS A 458 13.98 -8.96 -26.41
N CYS A 459 12.65 -9.03 -26.34
CA CYS A 459 11.80 -9.08 -27.51
C CYS A 459 11.73 -7.75 -28.26
N HIS A 460 11.65 -6.61 -27.56
CA HIS A 460 11.36 -5.32 -28.18
C HIS A 460 12.58 -4.38 -28.27
N GLY A 461 13.65 -4.63 -27.51
CA GLY A 461 14.77 -3.70 -27.36
C GLY A 461 14.40 -2.44 -26.57
N ALA A 462 13.30 -2.48 -25.80
CA ALA A 462 12.77 -1.37 -25.02
C ALA A 462 12.18 -1.88 -23.70
N PRO A 463 12.15 -1.07 -22.64
CA PRO A 463 11.53 -1.47 -21.38
C PRO A 463 10.03 -1.74 -21.56
N MET A 464 9.52 -2.75 -20.85
CA MET A 464 8.10 -3.10 -20.84
C MET A 464 7.24 -1.96 -20.33
N VAL A 465 7.70 -1.30 -19.28
CA VAL A 465 6.92 -0.29 -18.55
C VAL A 465 7.80 0.82 -18.02
N ARG A 466 7.22 2.01 -17.82
CA ARG A 466 7.91 3.15 -17.19
C ARG A 466 8.00 3.01 -15.68
N TYR A 467 6.91 2.60 -15.02
CA TYR A 467 6.82 2.52 -13.57
C TYR A 467 6.36 1.13 -13.13
N TRP A 468 7.21 0.45 -12.39
CA TRP A 468 6.88 -0.76 -11.67
C TRP A 468 6.34 -0.38 -10.29
N MET A 469 5.08 -0.69 -10.02
CA MET A 469 4.42 -0.35 -8.75
C MET A 469 3.96 -1.61 -8.02
N HIS A 470 4.48 -1.82 -6.81
CA HIS A 470 4.18 -3.01 -6.02
C HIS A 470 3.49 -2.66 -4.72
N ASN A 471 2.36 -3.30 -4.46
CA ASN A 471 1.69 -3.19 -3.17
C ASN A 471 2.29 -4.14 -2.14
N GLY A 472 2.22 -3.72 -0.87
CA GLY A 472 2.65 -4.51 0.28
C GLY A 472 1.87 -5.81 0.41
N LEU A 473 2.45 -6.77 1.13
CA LEU A 473 1.84 -8.07 1.39
C LEU A 473 0.77 -7.97 2.47
N MET A 474 -0.16 -8.91 2.47
CA MET A 474 -1.08 -9.13 3.57
C MET A 474 -0.57 -10.27 4.47
N ARG A 475 -0.56 -10.05 5.79
CA ARG A 475 -0.16 -11.04 6.78
C ARG A 475 -1.27 -11.24 7.80
N ALA A 476 -1.45 -12.47 8.26
CA ALA A 476 -2.37 -12.74 9.36
C ALA A 476 -1.81 -12.16 10.68
N SER A 477 -2.69 -11.68 11.57
CA SER A 477 -2.28 -11.09 12.85
C SER A 477 -1.45 -12.04 13.72
N GLU A 478 -1.75 -13.34 13.69
CA GLU A 478 -0.98 -14.39 14.37
C GLU A 478 0.44 -14.59 13.78
N ALA A 479 0.67 -14.15 12.54
CA ALA A 479 1.96 -14.23 11.87
C ALA A 479 2.77 -12.92 11.97
N ALA A 480 2.15 -11.81 12.36
CA ALA A 480 2.82 -10.53 12.53
C ALA A 480 3.88 -10.53 13.64
N GLY A 481 3.75 -11.44 14.64
CA GLY A 481 4.74 -11.66 15.68
C GLY A 481 6.02 -12.41 15.24
N LYS A 482 6.10 -12.88 13.97
CA LYS A 482 7.25 -13.66 13.45
C LYS A 482 8.13 -12.87 12.46
N VAL A 483 7.98 -11.56 12.34
CA VAL A 483 8.72 -10.74 11.39
C VAL A 483 9.98 -10.18 12.04
N GLY A 484 11.12 -10.83 11.80
CA GLY A 484 12.44 -10.38 12.27
C GLY A 484 13.55 -11.43 12.22
N GLY A 485 13.24 -12.68 11.88
CA GLY A 485 14.24 -13.74 11.81
C GLY A 485 14.85 -13.88 10.41
N ARG A 486 16.18 -13.85 10.34
CA ARG A 486 17.01 -14.14 9.15
C ARG A 486 16.82 -15.54 8.57
N SER A 487 15.97 -16.39 9.17
CA SER A 487 15.63 -17.75 8.74
C SER A 487 14.66 -17.84 7.57
N ASP A 488 14.04 -16.74 7.11
CA ASP A 488 13.16 -16.77 5.94
C ASP A 488 13.92 -16.76 4.60
N ARG A 489 15.25 -16.80 4.59
CA ARG A 489 16.08 -16.87 3.38
C ARG A 489 16.37 -18.28 2.89
N GLU A 490 16.09 -19.32 3.65
CA GLU A 490 16.43 -20.72 3.29
C GLU A 490 15.28 -21.72 3.34
N ALA A 491 14.04 -21.29 3.62
CA ALA A 491 12.89 -22.17 3.44
C ALA A 491 12.36 -22.01 2.01
N PRO A 492 12.16 -23.12 1.25
CA PRO A 492 11.48 -23.04 -0.02
C PRO A 492 10.10 -22.40 0.19
N PRO A 493 9.53 -21.69 -0.80
CA PRO A 493 8.21 -21.06 -0.69
C PRO A 493 7.15 -22.15 -0.52
N ALA A 494 6.98 -22.62 0.70
CA ALA A 494 5.76 -23.34 1.06
C ALA A 494 4.63 -22.36 0.93
N ASP A 495 3.92 -22.51 -0.17
CA ASP A 495 2.57 -22.06 -0.47
C ASP A 495 2.02 -20.99 0.50
N ALA A 496 2.44 -19.71 0.28
CA ALA A 496 1.99 -18.59 1.10
C ALA A 496 0.46 -18.39 1.01
N SER A 497 -0.17 -18.92 -0.04
CA SER A 497 -1.63 -18.94 -0.22
C SER A 497 -2.33 -19.85 0.80
N SER A 498 -1.66 -20.88 1.29
CA SER A 498 -2.22 -21.84 2.24
C SER A 498 -2.30 -21.32 3.68
N LYS A 499 -1.55 -20.30 4.05
CA LYS A 499 -1.54 -19.77 5.43
C LYS A 499 -2.71 -18.83 5.72
N ILE A 500 -3.17 -18.05 4.77
CA ILE A 500 -4.36 -17.20 4.96
C ILE A 500 -5.65 -18.01 4.80
N SER A 501 -5.68 -19.03 3.93
CA SER A 501 -6.85 -19.87 3.71
C SER A 501 -7.11 -20.91 4.82
N ARG A 502 -6.10 -21.25 5.62
CA ARG A 502 -6.20 -22.24 6.70
C ARG A 502 -6.49 -21.67 8.09
N SER A 503 -6.30 -20.38 8.32
CA SER A 503 -6.62 -19.74 9.59
C SER A 503 -8.05 -19.23 9.58
N LYS A 504 -8.98 -20.07 10.06
CA LYS A 504 -10.36 -19.78 10.46
C LYS A 504 -11.35 -19.38 9.35
N GLY A 505 -12.19 -20.31 9.04
CA GLY A 505 -13.52 -20.12 8.47
C GLY A 505 -13.72 -20.79 7.10
N ALA A 506 -14.38 -21.92 7.10
CA ALA A 506 -14.92 -22.61 5.93
C ALA A 506 -16.02 -21.78 5.23
N GLY A 507 -15.66 -20.62 4.74
CA GLY A 507 -16.53 -19.78 3.92
C GLY A 507 -15.63 -18.73 3.28
N GLY A 508 -15.42 -18.79 1.96
CA GLY A 508 -14.53 -17.91 1.23
C GLY A 508 -14.77 -16.42 1.44
N LEU A 509 -14.11 -15.59 0.66
CA LEU A 509 -14.20 -14.12 0.71
C LEU A 509 -15.66 -13.62 0.68
N SER A 510 -16.54 -14.26 -0.07
CA SER A 510 -17.98 -13.92 -0.13
C SER A 510 -18.63 -13.91 1.26
N LYS A 511 -18.34 -14.91 2.11
CA LYS A 511 -18.85 -14.96 3.48
C LYS A 511 -18.27 -13.86 4.36
N LEU A 512 -16.99 -13.52 4.18
CA LEU A 512 -16.36 -12.41 4.87
C LEU A 512 -17.03 -11.08 4.48
N ILE A 513 -17.36 -10.90 3.19
CA ILE A 513 -18.07 -9.73 2.68
C ILE A 513 -19.49 -9.63 3.26
N GLU A 514 -20.21 -10.75 3.37
CA GLU A 514 -21.53 -10.80 4.02
C GLU A 514 -21.46 -10.34 5.49
N GLN A 515 -20.41 -10.73 6.21
CA GLN A 515 -20.23 -10.39 7.63
C GLN A 515 -19.71 -8.99 7.87
N GLN A 516 -18.80 -8.52 7.01
CA GLN A 516 -18.01 -7.30 7.25
C GLN A 516 -18.38 -6.15 6.33
N THR A 517 -19.15 -6.37 5.27
CA THR A 517 -19.40 -5.50 4.11
C THR A 517 -18.17 -5.25 3.23
N GLY A 518 -18.40 -5.11 1.92
CA GLY A 518 -17.32 -4.82 0.97
C GLY A 518 -16.65 -3.47 1.22
N GLU A 519 -17.43 -2.47 1.64
CA GLU A 519 -16.91 -1.12 1.95
C GLU A 519 -15.97 -1.13 3.16
N ARG A 520 -16.28 -1.90 4.23
CA ARG A 520 -15.38 -2.06 5.37
C ARG A 520 -14.06 -2.70 4.96
N LEU A 521 -14.11 -3.73 4.11
CA LEU A 521 -12.91 -4.37 3.58
C LEU A 521 -12.11 -3.43 2.69
N ARG A 522 -12.76 -2.66 1.81
CA ARG A 522 -12.09 -1.62 1.01
C ARG A 522 -11.42 -0.58 1.89
N PHE A 523 -12.13 -0.05 2.88
CA PHE A 523 -11.57 0.93 3.82
C PHE A 523 -10.39 0.36 4.59
N PHE A 524 -10.50 -0.87 5.09
CA PHE A 524 -9.41 -1.58 5.76
C PHE A 524 -8.15 -1.62 4.89
N LEU A 525 -8.27 -1.92 3.59
CA LEU A 525 -7.14 -1.99 2.66
C LEU A 525 -6.52 -0.62 2.35
N LEU A 526 -7.31 0.47 2.41
CA LEU A 526 -6.87 1.82 2.07
C LEU A 526 -6.36 2.66 3.26
N ARG A 527 -6.59 2.20 4.51
CA ARG A 527 -6.20 2.96 5.72
C ARG A 527 -4.70 3.06 5.95
N THR A 528 -3.89 2.30 5.21
CA THR A 528 -2.43 2.34 5.22
C THR A 528 -1.89 2.67 3.85
N HIS A 529 -0.63 3.09 3.78
CA HIS A 529 0.02 3.31 2.48
C HIS A 529 0.09 1.99 1.69
N TYR A 530 -0.17 2.02 0.38
CA TYR A 530 -0.28 0.81 -0.44
C TYR A 530 0.97 -0.09 -0.43
N ARG A 531 2.16 0.48 -0.21
CA ARG A 531 3.43 -0.27 -0.10
C ARG A 531 3.65 -0.91 1.27
N SER A 532 2.85 -0.56 2.27
CA SER A 532 2.97 -1.11 3.62
C SER A 532 2.34 -2.50 3.70
N THR A 533 2.87 -3.35 4.57
CA THR A 533 2.25 -4.63 4.90
C THR A 533 0.95 -4.39 5.67
N ASN A 534 -0.14 -5.02 5.21
CA ASN A 534 -1.43 -5.01 5.89
C ASN A 534 -1.53 -6.21 6.84
N VAL A 535 -1.82 -5.96 8.11
CA VAL A 535 -2.08 -7.00 9.10
C VAL A 535 -3.58 -7.29 9.12
N PHE A 536 -3.96 -8.50 8.71
CA PHE A 536 -5.33 -8.95 8.61
C PHE A 536 -5.74 -9.77 9.84
N GLY A 537 -6.91 -9.50 10.41
CA GLY A 537 -7.49 -10.21 11.55
C GLY A 537 -8.79 -9.58 11.99
N ASP A 538 -9.46 -10.21 12.97
CA ASP A 538 -10.77 -9.76 13.46
C ASP A 538 -10.68 -8.35 14.10
N GLU A 539 -9.66 -8.11 14.92
CA GLU A 539 -9.46 -6.83 15.60
C GLU A 539 -9.22 -5.67 14.61
N PRO A 540 -8.27 -5.73 13.64
CA PRO A 540 -8.11 -4.68 12.63
C PRO A 540 -9.36 -4.43 11.77
N LEU A 541 -10.17 -5.46 11.51
CA LEU A 541 -11.44 -5.29 10.80
C LEU A 541 -12.50 -4.63 11.67
N GLN A 542 -12.55 -4.95 12.97
CA GLN A 542 -13.44 -4.29 13.92
C GLN A 542 -13.09 -2.81 14.06
N GLU A 543 -11.80 -2.47 14.19
CA GLU A 543 -11.33 -1.08 14.18
C GLU A 543 -11.75 -0.33 12.92
N ALA A 544 -11.60 -0.95 11.74
CA ALA A 544 -12.03 -0.36 10.47
C ALA A 544 -13.55 -0.10 10.46
N GLY A 545 -14.34 -1.01 11.04
CA GLY A 545 -15.79 -0.82 11.19
C GLY A 545 -16.13 0.36 12.09
N THR A 546 -15.53 0.42 13.28
CA THR A 546 -15.73 1.52 14.23
C THR A 546 -15.32 2.87 13.63
N ALA A 547 -14.25 2.89 12.87
CA ALA A 547 -13.79 4.07 12.17
C ALA A 547 -14.79 4.58 11.11
N LEU A 548 -15.35 3.67 10.29
CA LEU A 548 -16.39 4.02 9.30
C LEU A 548 -17.67 4.56 9.94
N GLU A 549 -18.06 4.04 11.11
CA GLU A 549 -19.24 4.54 11.81
C GLU A 549 -19.15 6.02 12.18
N THR A 550 -17.96 6.57 12.34
CA THR A 550 -17.80 8.02 12.55
C THR A 550 -18.40 8.83 11.41
N PHE A 551 -18.18 8.38 10.17
CA PHE A 551 -18.74 9.02 8.98
C PHE A 551 -20.25 8.78 8.86
N TYR A 552 -20.71 7.55 9.10
CA TYR A 552 -22.16 7.24 9.01
C TYR A 552 -22.97 8.04 10.03
N ARG A 553 -22.46 8.22 11.26
CA ARG A 553 -23.11 9.09 12.27
C ARG A 553 -23.15 10.54 11.81
N LEU A 554 -22.08 11.05 11.18
CA LEU A 554 -22.10 12.39 10.60
C LEU A 554 -23.13 12.50 9.46
N PHE A 555 -23.24 11.48 8.60
CA PHE A 555 -24.21 11.45 7.49
C PHE A 555 -25.65 11.45 8.01
N GLN A 556 -25.98 10.62 8.99
CA GLN A 556 -27.28 10.62 9.66
C GLN A 556 -27.57 11.98 10.33
N ARG A 557 -26.55 12.59 10.93
CA ARG A 557 -26.66 13.90 11.55
C ARG A 557 -26.96 14.99 10.51
N TYR A 558 -26.23 14.96 9.39
CA TYR A 558 -26.46 15.86 8.25
C TYR A 558 -27.87 15.72 7.70
N GLU A 559 -28.31 14.50 7.44
CA GLU A 559 -29.65 14.21 6.92
C GLU A 559 -30.76 14.72 7.83
N ARG A 560 -30.61 14.52 9.14
CA ARG A 560 -31.54 15.03 10.16
C ARG A 560 -31.60 16.58 10.21
N LEU A 561 -30.47 17.23 9.97
CA LEU A 561 -30.37 18.70 10.03
C LEU A 561 -30.91 19.38 8.77
N LEU A 562 -30.63 18.80 7.60
CA LEU A 562 -30.97 19.39 6.29
C LEU A 562 -32.19 18.76 5.62
N GLY A 563 -32.67 17.59 6.07
CA GLY A 563 -33.72 16.84 5.42
C GLY A 563 -33.33 16.27 4.05
N GLN A 564 -32.04 16.21 3.73
CA GLN A 564 -31.47 15.74 2.47
C GLN A 564 -30.37 14.73 2.75
N SER A 565 -30.33 13.65 1.98
CA SER A 565 -29.27 12.66 2.13
C SER A 565 -27.92 13.22 1.63
N PRO A 566 -26.79 12.97 2.34
CA PRO A 566 -25.48 13.29 1.80
C PRO A 566 -25.17 12.53 0.50
N PHE A 567 -25.85 11.42 0.25
CA PHE A 567 -25.71 10.64 -0.98
C PHE A 567 -26.38 11.29 -2.21
N ASP A 568 -27.25 12.27 -2.00
CA ASP A 568 -27.84 13.08 -3.08
C ASP A 568 -26.87 14.16 -3.61
N ILE A 569 -25.75 14.37 -2.92
CA ILE A 569 -24.69 15.28 -3.36
C ILE A 569 -23.86 14.57 -4.42
N ASP A 570 -23.92 15.06 -5.69
CA ASP A 570 -23.02 14.58 -6.74
C ASP A 570 -21.58 15.07 -6.46
N PRO A 571 -20.62 14.16 -6.24
CA PRO A 571 -19.25 14.55 -5.94
C PRO A 571 -18.57 15.15 -7.17
N ASN A 572 -17.75 16.19 -6.96
CA ASN A 572 -16.90 16.70 -8.03
C ASN A 572 -15.94 15.60 -8.52
N ARG A 573 -15.98 15.32 -9.83
CA ARG A 573 -15.24 14.20 -10.45
C ARG A 573 -13.95 14.62 -11.13
N ARG A 574 -13.62 15.91 -11.15
CA ARG A 574 -12.41 16.43 -11.79
C ARG A 574 -11.77 17.53 -10.96
N ARG A 575 -10.48 17.44 -10.71
CA ARG A 575 -9.72 18.45 -9.97
C ARG A 575 -9.84 19.84 -10.57
N ALA A 576 -9.75 19.92 -11.91
CA ALA A 576 -9.80 21.18 -12.65
C ALA A 576 -11.19 21.85 -12.66
N SER A 577 -12.28 21.12 -12.40
CA SER A 577 -13.64 21.66 -12.34
C SER A 577 -14.08 22.07 -10.95
N PHE A 578 -13.20 21.95 -9.95
CA PHE A 578 -13.52 22.37 -8.59
C PHE A 578 -13.67 23.89 -8.49
N VAL A 579 -14.81 24.31 -7.98
CA VAL A 579 -15.09 25.71 -7.65
C VAL A 579 -15.25 25.82 -6.15
N PRO A 580 -14.39 26.61 -5.46
CA PRO A 580 -14.54 26.80 -4.03
C PRO A 580 -15.93 27.37 -3.68
N PRO A 581 -16.57 26.92 -2.60
CA PRO A 581 -17.82 27.49 -2.13
C PRO A 581 -17.69 29.03 -1.91
N PRO A 582 -18.65 29.84 -2.39
CA PRO A 582 -18.55 31.31 -2.28
C PRO A 582 -18.86 31.81 -0.85
N ILE A 583 -18.64 31.01 0.15
CA ILE A 583 -18.99 31.27 1.56
C ILE A 583 -17.71 31.64 2.34
N LYS A 584 -17.66 32.83 2.90
CA LYS A 584 -16.57 33.27 3.76
C LYS A 584 -16.85 32.85 5.21
N HIS A 585 -16.35 31.71 5.61
CA HIS A 585 -16.52 31.17 6.95
C HIS A 585 -15.29 30.34 7.39
N PRO A 586 -14.77 30.50 8.63
CA PRO A 586 -13.55 29.80 9.08
C PRO A 586 -13.61 28.28 8.93
N VAL A 587 -14.76 27.65 9.09
CA VAL A 587 -14.93 26.22 8.90
C VAL A 587 -14.75 25.83 7.42
N VAL A 588 -15.23 26.64 6.47
CA VAL A 588 -15.05 26.40 5.04
C VAL A 588 -13.57 26.52 4.68
N ASP A 589 -12.86 27.53 5.21
CA ASP A 589 -11.42 27.69 5.00
C ASP A 589 -10.63 26.48 5.53
N GLN A 590 -11.00 25.96 6.72
CA GLN A 590 -10.40 24.74 7.28
C GLN A 590 -10.64 23.51 6.40
N VAL A 591 -11.87 23.32 5.92
CA VAL A 591 -12.24 22.19 5.05
C VAL A 591 -11.52 22.26 3.72
N LEU A 592 -11.36 23.46 3.16
CA LEU A 592 -10.56 23.68 1.94
C LEU A 592 -9.07 23.35 2.17
N ALA A 593 -8.51 23.74 3.31
CA ALA A 593 -7.13 23.39 3.66
C ALA A 593 -6.95 21.87 3.81
N MET A 594 -7.92 21.16 4.40
CA MET A 594 -7.91 19.68 4.50
C MET A 594 -8.02 19.02 3.11
N ARG A 595 -8.83 19.59 2.20
CA ARG A 595 -8.90 19.15 0.82
C ARG A 595 -7.53 19.24 0.12
N GLU A 596 -6.86 20.35 0.24
CA GLU A 596 -5.51 20.51 -0.37
C GLU A 596 -4.47 19.58 0.28
N SER A 597 -4.55 19.34 1.59
CA SER A 597 -3.71 18.36 2.29
C SER A 597 -3.95 16.94 1.75
N PHE A 598 -5.21 16.54 1.59
CA PHE A 598 -5.60 15.25 1.00
C PHE A 598 -5.00 15.09 -0.41
N LEU A 599 -5.17 16.10 -1.27
CA LEU A 599 -4.66 16.05 -2.64
C LEU A 599 -3.13 16.02 -2.68
N THR A 600 -2.45 16.77 -1.82
CA THR A 600 -0.99 16.72 -1.69
C THR A 600 -0.48 15.33 -1.30
N LYS A 601 -1.17 14.65 -0.38
CA LYS A 601 -0.84 13.28 0.02
C LYS A 601 -1.09 12.27 -1.11
N MET A 602 -2.17 12.46 -1.87
CA MET A 602 -2.45 11.62 -3.04
C MET A 602 -1.47 11.89 -4.18
N ASP A 603 -1.01 13.13 -4.37
CA ASP A 603 0.04 13.48 -5.33
C ASP A 603 1.40 12.87 -4.94
N ASP A 604 1.63 12.57 -3.66
CA ASP A 604 2.86 11.95 -3.18
C ASP A 604 2.71 10.42 -3.05
N ASP A 605 2.78 9.74 -4.18
CA ASP A 605 2.78 8.27 -4.26
C ASP A 605 1.48 7.63 -3.74
N PHE A 606 0.35 8.25 -4.04
CA PHE A 606 -0.99 7.76 -3.69
C PHE A 606 -1.11 7.38 -2.21
N ASN A 607 -0.67 8.25 -1.31
CA ASN A 607 -0.66 8.02 0.13
C ASN A 607 -2.09 8.02 0.72
N THR A 608 -2.82 6.93 0.49
CA THR A 608 -4.20 6.76 0.95
C THR A 608 -4.33 6.80 2.47
N GLY A 609 -3.34 6.26 3.20
CA GLY A 609 -3.37 6.29 4.68
C GLY A 609 -3.35 7.72 5.22
N GLY A 610 -2.50 8.58 4.66
CA GLY A 610 -2.49 10.00 4.98
C GLY A 610 -3.76 10.72 4.54
N ALA A 611 -4.27 10.42 3.34
CA ALA A 611 -5.51 10.98 2.81
C ALA A 611 -6.74 10.62 3.67
N VAL A 612 -6.85 9.38 4.15
CA VAL A 612 -7.89 8.94 5.09
C VAL A 612 -7.85 9.75 6.39
N SER A 613 -6.66 10.10 6.88
CA SER A 613 -6.54 10.97 8.06
C SER A 613 -7.22 12.34 7.85
N ASP A 614 -7.06 12.94 6.65
CA ASP A 614 -7.71 14.22 6.34
C ASP A 614 -9.23 14.10 6.29
N LEU A 615 -9.78 12.96 5.83
CA LEU A 615 -11.23 12.72 5.88
C LEU A 615 -11.75 12.69 7.33
N PHE A 616 -11.00 12.09 8.27
CA PHE A 616 -11.37 12.12 9.69
C PHE A 616 -11.29 13.52 10.28
N ASP A 617 -10.26 14.30 9.91
CA ASP A 617 -10.13 15.69 10.36
C ASP A 617 -11.28 16.54 9.85
N LEU A 618 -11.68 16.35 8.60
CA LEU A 618 -12.83 17.00 7.99
C LEU A 618 -14.12 16.63 8.70
N ALA A 619 -14.38 15.34 8.94
CA ALA A 619 -15.56 14.88 9.66
C ALA A 619 -15.61 15.43 11.11
N ARG A 620 -14.44 15.50 11.80
CA ARG A 620 -14.33 16.11 13.14
C ARG A 620 -14.61 17.61 13.10
N SER A 621 -14.13 18.34 12.10
CA SER A 621 -14.39 19.77 11.92
C SER A 621 -15.88 20.05 11.73
N LEU A 622 -16.56 19.26 10.89
CA LEU A 622 -18.01 19.39 10.67
C LEU A 622 -18.82 19.07 11.93
N ASN A 623 -18.48 18.00 12.65
CA ASN A 623 -19.14 17.67 13.91
C ASN A 623 -18.96 18.77 14.96
N ARG A 624 -17.74 19.32 15.10
CA ARG A 624 -17.46 20.44 16.01
C ARG A 624 -18.25 21.68 15.62
N PHE A 625 -18.38 21.95 14.32
CA PHE A 625 -19.20 23.06 13.83
C PHE A 625 -20.68 22.88 14.20
N ILE A 626 -21.26 21.69 13.97
CA ILE A 626 -22.64 21.39 14.36
C ILE A 626 -22.86 21.66 15.86
N GLU A 627 -21.91 21.28 16.72
CA GLU A 627 -21.96 21.46 18.17
C GLU A 627 -21.82 22.94 18.56
N SER A 628 -20.79 23.63 18.06
CA SER A 628 -20.51 25.03 18.42
C SER A 628 -21.59 25.98 17.93
N ALA A 629 -22.15 25.75 16.74
CA ALA A 629 -23.27 26.51 16.21
C ALA A 629 -24.64 26.03 16.71
N LYS A 630 -24.67 24.98 17.56
CA LYS A 630 -25.90 24.40 18.17
C LYS A 630 -26.97 24.03 17.13
N LEU A 631 -26.56 23.50 15.99
CA LEU A 631 -27.48 23.21 14.88
C LEU A 631 -28.53 22.13 15.18
N GLU A 632 -28.35 21.35 16.25
CA GLU A 632 -29.37 20.41 16.73
C GLU A 632 -30.63 21.14 17.26
N GLU A 633 -30.51 22.40 17.70
CA GLU A 633 -31.62 23.23 18.09
C GLU A 633 -32.16 23.96 16.85
N SER A 634 -33.42 23.77 16.52
CA SER A 634 -34.05 24.31 15.30
C SER A 634 -33.90 25.82 15.14
N GLN A 635 -33.94 26.55 16.25
CA GLN A 635 -33.76 28.01 16.29
C GLN A 635 -32.40 28.53 15.85
N HIS A 636 -31.36 27.65 15.83
CA HIS A 636 -29.99 28.01 15.42
C HIS A 636 -29.67 27.55 13.98
N ARG A 637 -30.61 26.91 13.29
CA ARG A 637 -30.45 26.46 11.89
C ARG A 637 -30.63 27.61 10.91
N THR A 638 -29.70 28.56 10.95
CA THR A 638 -29.73 29.64 9.96
C THR A 638 -29.41 29.13 8.56
N PRO A 639 -29.95 29.73 7.48
CA PRO A 639 -29.60 29.34 6.11
C PRO A 639 -28.09 29.33 5.84
N GLU A 640 -27.38 30.32 6.39
CA GLU A 640 -25.91 30.43 6.27
C GLU A 640 -25.18 29.24 6.94
N ALA A 641 -25.57 28.90 8.17
CA ALA A 641 -24.95 27.77 8.89
C ALA A 641 -25.23 26.42 8.20
N LEU A 642 -26.43 26.23 7.67
CA LEU A 642 -26.75 25.03 6.88
C LEU A 642 -25.97 24.98 5.58
N GLU A 643 -25.71 26.11 4.93
CA GLU A 643 -24.92 26.18 3.72
C GLU A 643 -23.43 25.88 3.97
N VAL A 644 -22.87 26.35 5.08
CA VAL A 644 -21.51 25.94 5.53
C VAL A 644 -21.41 24.43 5.71
N LEU A 645 -22.41 23.81 6.35
CA LEU A 645 -22.45 22.36 6.54
C LEU A 645 -22.58 21.61 5.19
N ARG A 646 -23.40 22.12 4.28
CA ARG A 646 -23.57 21.56 2.93
C ARG A 646 -22.27 21.63 2.13
N ALA A 647 -21.57 22.78 2.18
CA ALA A 647 -20.28 22.96 1.52
C ALA A 647 -19.22 21.98 2.04
N GLY A 648 -19.13 21.82 3.36
CA GLY A 648 -18.19 20.86 3.96
C GLY A 648 -18.52 19.40 3.59
N MET A 649 -19.81 19.04 3.57
CA MET A 649 -20.25 17.70 3.18
C MET A 649 -19.97 17.43 1.69
N ALA A 650 -20.12 18.42 0.81
CA ALA A 650 -19.79 18.28 -0.61
C ALA A 650 -18.30 17.96 -0.81
N ILE A 651 -17.41 18.61 -0.08
CA ILE A 651 -15.96 18.31 -0.12
C ILE A 651 -15.67 16.91 0.45
N LEU A 652 -16.33 16.52 1.54
CA LEU A 652 -16.18 15.16 2.08
C LEU A 652 -16.61 14.10 1.04
N ARG A 653 -17.72 14.34 0.33
CA ARG A 653 -18.20 13.47 -0.75
C ARG A 653 -17.24 13.42 -1.94
N GLU A 654 -16.67 14.55 -2.35
CA GLU A 654 -15.65 14.64 -3.39
C GLU A 654 -14.45 13.75 -3.06
N LEU A 655 -13.85 13.95 -1.89
CA LEU A 655 -12.62 13.27 -1.49
C LEU A 655 -12.85 11.77 -1.23
N SER A 656 -13.96 11.40 -0.61
CA SER A 656 -14.30 9.99 -0.38
C SER A 656 -14.60 9.23 -1.68
N ALA A 657 -15.15 9.88 -2.70
CA ALA A 657 -15.41 9.30 -4.01
C ALA A 657 -14.10 8.92 -4.74
N ILE A 658 -13.02 9.69 -4.55
CA ILE A 658 -11.67 9.36 -5.04
C ILE A 658 -11.19 8.03 -4.48
N LEU A 659 -11.45 7.77 -3.20
CA LEU A 659 -11.11 6.50 -2.55
C LEU A 659 -12.12 5.38 -2.85
N GLY A 660 -13.20 5.66 -3.59
CA GLY A 660 -14.30 4.72 -3.83
C GLY A 660 -15.09 4.36 -2.58
N LEU A 661 -15.10 5.25 -1.57
CA LEU A 661 -15.84 5.09 -0.33
C LEU A 661 -17.18 5.83 -0.39
N PHE A 662 -18.14 5.35 0.38
CA PHE A 662 -19.48 5.94 0.53
C PHE A 662 -20.21 6.14 -0.82
N GLN A 663 -20.09 5.13 -1.72
CA GLN A 663 -20.73 5.21 -3.05
C GLN A 663 -22.24 5.00 -3.00
N LYS A 664 -22.71 4.29 -2.00
CA LYS A 664 -24.14 3.97 -1.78
C LYS A 664 -24.49 4.18 -0.32
N PRO A 665 -25.74 4.54 0.00
CA PRO A 665 -26.22 4.50 1.38
C PRO A 665 -25.97 3.12 1.98
N VAL A 666 -25.56 3.09 3.24
CA VAL A 666 -25.48 1.82 3.97
C VAL A 666 -26.90 1.24 4.00
N GLN A 667 -27.07 0.14 3.32
CA GLN A 667 -28.23 -0.68 3.59
C GLN A 667 -28.02 -1.23 5.01
N THR A 668 -28.61 -0.56 5.99
CA THR A 668 -28.92 -1.26 7.24
C THR A 668 -29.63 -2.50 6.79
N GLN A 669 -29.08 -3.69 7.12
CA GLN A 669 -29.84 -4.93 7.00
C GLN A 669 -31.06 -4.74 7.93
N SER A 670 -32.06 -4.07 7.42
CA SER A 670 -33.39 -4.11 7.97
C SER A 670 -33.80 -5.57 7.77
N SER A 671 -33.87 -6.31 8.87
CA SER A 671 -34.64 -7.53 8.93
C SER A 671 -35.89 -7.30 8.08
N GLN A 672 -36.08 -8.16 7.08
CA GLN A 672 -37.17 -8.09 6.13
C GLN A 672 -38.50 -7.95 6.85
N GLY A 673 -39.30 -6.97 6.47
CA GLY A 673 -40.72 -6.93 6.72
C GLY A 673 -41.13 -6.42 8.12
N ASP A 674 -42.30 -6.75 8.53
CA ASP A 674 -43.06 -6.34 9.73
C ASP A 674 -42.27 -6.20 11.05
N ASP A 675 -41.18 -6.95 11.24
CA ASP A 675 -40.33 -6.90 12.44
C ASP A 675 -39.61 -5.55 12.62
N ALA A 676 -39.20 -4.87 11.55
CA ALA A 676 -38.50 -3.58 11.68
C ALA A 676 -39.46 -2.46 12.10
N GLN A 677 -40.67 -2.46 11.59
CA GLN A 677 -41.71 -1.51 12.03
C GLN A 677 -42.14 -1.80 13.46
N LEU A 678 -42.23 -3.06 13.84
CA LEU A 678 -42.55 -3.48 15.21
C LEU A 678 -41.46 -3.03 16.18
N VAL A 679 -40.17 -3.28 15.85
CA VAL A 679 -39.02 -2.85 16.67
C VAL A 679 -38.98 -1.32 16.79
N ASP A 680 -39.16 -0.56 15.71
CA ASP A 680 -39.20 0.91 15.77
C ASP A 680 -40.38 1.41 16.60
N GLY A 681 -41.54 0.75 16.50
CA GLY A 681 -42.71 1.03 17.34
C GLY A 681 -42.44 0.77 18.83
N LEU A 682 -41.87 -0.38 19.16
CA LEU A 682 -41.50 -0.72 20.56
C LEU A 682 -40.46 0.23 21.11
N MET A 683 -39.46 0.61 20.31
CA MET A 683 -38.43 1.58 20.72
C MET A 683 -39.00 2.97 20.98
N LYS A 684 -39.95 3.45 20.18
CA LYS A 684 -40.66 4.71 20.41
C LYS A 684 -41.38 4.68 21.76
N ILE A 685 -42.08 3.59 22.07
CA ILE A 685 -42.77 3.43 23.37
C ILE A 685 -41.76 3.44 24.53
N LEU A 686 -40.67 2.68 24.45
CA LEU A 686 -39.64 2.62 25.49
C LEU A 686 -38.95 3.96 25.72
N LEU A 687 -38.66 4.72 24.66
CA LEU A 687 -38.09 6.06 24.75
C LEU A 687 -39.08 7.08 25.36
N GLN A 688 -40.40 6.94 25.04
CA GLN A 688 -41.45 7.75 25.70
C GLN A 688 -41.55 7.45 27.19
N ILE A 689 -41.58 6.16 27.59
CA ILE A 689 -41.59 5.75 29.01
C ILE A 689 -40.40 6.36 29.74
N ARG A 690 -39.20 6.23 29.17
CA ARG A 690 -37.97 6.79 29.75
C ARG A 690 -38.03 8.30 29.85
N ALA A 691 -38.52 9.01 28.85
CA ALA A 691 -38.68 10.48 28.89
C ALA A 691 -39.69 10.90 29.96
N GLN A 692 -40.82 10.21 30.07
CA GLN A 692 -41.84 10.47 31.08
C GLN A 692 -41.30 10.21 32.51
N ALA A 693 -40.54 9.10 32.70
CA ALA A 693 -39.92 8.79 33.99
C ALA A 693 -38.93 9.90 34.41
N ARG A 694 -38.14 10.45 33.49
CA ARG A 694 -37.22 11.56 33.75
C ARG A 694 -37.97 12.85 34.12
N GLN A 695 -39.09 13.17 33.43
CA GLN A 695 -39.93 14.32 33.77
C GLN A 695 -40.51 14.19 35.18
N ASN A 696 -40.90 12.97 35.53
CA ASN A 696 -41.47 12.67 36.86
C ASN A 696 -40.37 12.51 37.95
N LYS A 697 -39.09 12.70 37.63
CA LYS A 697 -37.91 12.48 38.49
C LYS A 697 -37.78 11.02 38.98
N ASP A 698 -38.37 10.05 38.28
CA ASP A 698 -38.20 8.62 38.50
C ASP A 698 -36.98 8.13 37.72
N PHE A 699 -35.82 8.38 38.31
CA PHE A 699 -34.54 8.01 37.70
C PHE A 699 -34.33 6.49 37.69
N ALA A 700 -34.94 5.75 38.62
CA ALA A 700 -34.81 4.31 38.67
C ALA A 700 -35.42 3.63 37.42
N THR A 701 -36.63 4.02 37.04
CA THR A 701 -37.27 3.53 35.80
C THR A 701 -36.53 4.02 34.57
N ALA A 702 -36.04 5.24 34.51
CA ALA A 702 -35.29 5.77 33.40
C ALA A 702 -33.97 4.99 33.16
N ASP A 703 -33.25 4.64 34.23
CA ASP A 703 -32.00 3.87 34.18
C ASP A 703 -32.27 2.38 33.91
N LEU A 704 -33.36 1.82 34.40
CA LEU A 704 -33.77 0.45 34.07
C LEU A 704 -33.97 0.28 32.55
N VAL A 705 -34.67 1.20 31.90
CA VAL A 705 -34.88 1.20 30.46
C VAL A 705 -33.53 1.34 29.72
N ARG A 706 -32.67 2.26 30.14
CA ARG A 706 -31.37 2.50 29.54
C ARG A 706 -30.46 1.27 29.63
N ASN A 707 -30.34 0.72 30.85
CA ASN A 707 -29.45 -0.44 31.09
C ASN A 707 -29.96 -1.69 30.37
N GLY A 708 -31.30 -1.89 30.35
CA GLY A 708 -31.91 -2.98 29.60
C GLY A 708 -31.60 -2.89 28.08
N LEU A 709 -31.73 -1.70 27.50
CA LEU A 709 -31.39 -1.47 26.10
C LEU A 709 -29.88 -1.65 25.81
N THR A 710 -29.01 -1.17 26.72
CA THR A 710 -27.56 -1.37 26.61
C THR A 710 -27.19 -2.85 26.64
N GLY A 711 -27.85 -3.66 27.48
CA GLY A 711 -27.67 -5.12 27.53
C GLY A 711 -28.06 -5.81 26.24
N LEU A 712 -28.96 -5.23 25.44
CA LEU A 712 -29.35 -5.69 24.10
C LEU A 712 -28.51 -5.07 22.98
N LYS A 713 -27.39 -4.40 23.30
CA LYS A 713 -26.53 -3.66 22.36
C LYS A 713 -27.26 -2.54 21.61
N ILE A 714 -28.19 -1.88 22.28
CA ILE A 714 -28.90 -0.71 21.76
C ILE A 714 -28.42 0.51 22.53
N ALA A 715 -27.81 1.45 21.80
CA ALA A 715 -27.39 2.74 22.36
C ALA A 715 -28.54 3.74 22.28
N VAL A 716 -28.79 4.43 23.39
CA VAL A 716 -29.76 5.52 23.47
C VAL A 716 -29.01 6.85 23.63
N GLN A 717 -29.23 7.80 22.75
CA GLN A 717 -28.67 9.13 22.79
C GLN A 717 -29.76 10.15 23.13
N ASP A 718 -29.58 10.90 24.22
CA ASP A 718 -30.47 11.97 24.58
C ASP A 718 -30.16 13.26 23.82
N LEU A 719 -31.13 13.81 23.15
CA LEU A 719 -31.11 15.11 22.49
C LEU A 719 -31.99 16.08 23.24
N LYS A 720 -31.86 17.39 23.03
CA LYS A 720 -32.69 18.40 23.66
C LYS A 720 -34.17 18.27 23.30
N GLU A 721 -34.49 17.78 22.13
CA GLU A 721 -35.87 17.60 21.61
C GLU A 721 -36.33 16.13 21.62
N GLY A 722 -35.68 15.26 22.42
CA GLY A 722 -36.05 13.82 22.54
C GLY A 722 -34.86 12.89 22.66
N SER A 723 -35.12 11.59 22.57
CA SER A 723 -34.08 10.55 22.57
C SER A 723 -34.09 9.80 21.23
N THR A 724 -32.88 9.48 20.73
CA THR A 724 -32.69 8.60 19.55
C THR A 724 -32.01 7.31 19.98
N TRP A 725 -32.10 6.29 19.13
CA TRP A 725 -31.47 5.01 19.40
C TRP A 725 -30.74 4.47 18.16
N SER A 726 -29.72 3.65 18.41
CA SER A 726 -29.01 2.91 17.36
C SER A 726 -28.59 1.54 17.88
N ARG A 727 -28.54 0.55 17.03
CA ARG A 727 -28.01 -0.78 17.35
C ARG A 727 -26.48 -0.72 17.26
N GLN A 728 -25.78 -1.21 18.30
CA GLN A 728 -24.32 -1.29 18.35
C GLN A 728 -23.79 -2.51 17.60
#